data_15a7ce424168e35738aa863706b48ae6
#
_entry.id   15a7ce424168e35738aa863706b48ae6
#
_cell.length_a   1.000
_cell.length_b   1.000
_cell.length_c   1.000
_cell.angle_alpha   90.00
_cell.angle_beta   90.00
_cell.angle_gamma   90.00
#
_symmetry.space_group_name_H-M   'P 1'
#
loop_
_entity.id
_entity.type
_entity.pdbx_description
1 polymer ?
#
loop_
_entity_poly.entity_id
_entity_poly.type
_entity_poly.pdbx_seq_one_letter_code
_entity_poly.pdbx_strand_id
1 'polypeptide(L)'
;MKRICLFLLSFICLFSQAEAQIDLSGTWQFALDRKGNIKPDAILTETIQLPGTTDTNKKGDFTAKSEETTHLTRPWSYKGRAWYQREVEIPTSWKGKPVYLFLERTKPSEVYIDGKLVGSSNDISTPQVFILTKVLKPGKHQLSIMVDNGSGVPEQIYANSHAYTEDTQTNWNGIIGKIELSTELPTAETSQKIHPNFKDFHIEGQHFFANGHQIFLRGRHDACVWPLTGHVAMDLDAWREYFDTCEAYGLNHVRFHSWCPPEAAFAAADECGIILQPELPFWGDFNDKDTVLMKFLHKEGENILRTYGHHPSFRMFALGNELWGNIDKMAEFIADFRQIAPDKVYTFGSNYYLGYQGVKPGMDYFTTCRVGGEGWGNYNTHTRGSFSFADAADGGMINHFYPNTMMNFEEGCKLAFPEGSAWTKAVPVISHETAQFQTYPDFDEIKKYTGTLYPYNMEVFRSRLEKAGMLDQAKDFHRASGAWSLQLYKQDIEMDLRTKNMAGFQLLDLQDYPGQGSAYVGILDAFMDPKGLCTEREWRQWCAPVVPLLVADRFCFTNNEGIHAWIQVANYSGESLNGKTLHWELTATGSVASGEFKLPSTEGLFTAGELNIDLSAFDKPTKLQLCLSIEDTEYYGVPYHNTYDLWVYPAWSDLSKLESMVTVTNQLDELAISQLEKGKSVLLMPEANDLCVGGLFQTDYWNFRMFKTISEGNKKPVSPGTLGILTDPNHPIFRNFPTEEHTNWQWFPVIKASHPMMLDNTGKDYRPIVQVIDNIERNHKLGLIFEFAIGKGKLLVSMADLESATSYPEGRAFYRSVLEYMVSSDFAPKTHITLEDFQKLMTTPVVEGKIGELNNISPY
;
A
#
# COMPACT_ATOMS: atom_id res chain seq x y z
N MET A 1 42.55 45.05 -10.92
CA MET A 1 41.47 45.67 -11.67
C MET A 1 40.51 44.66 -12.34
N LYS A 2 40.96 43.53 -12.91
CA LYS A 2 40.05 42.53 -13.56
C LYS A 2 39.09 41.78 -12.62
N ARG A 3 39.43 41.60 -11.33
CA ARG A 3 38.52 40.92 -10.37
C ARG A 3 37.42 41.78 -9.77
N ILE A 4 37.62 43.11 -9.75
CA ILE A 4 36.60 44.07 -9.27
C ILE A 4 35.51 44.32 -10.30
N CYS A 5 35.81 44.22 -11.61
CA CYS A 5 34.80 44.36 -12.67
C CYS A 5 33.88 43.14 -12.78
N LEU A 6 34.36 41.92 -12.45
CA LEU A 6 33.51 40.72 -12.47
C LEU A 6 32.49 40.69 -11.30
N PHE A 7 32.89 41.24 -10.13
CA PHE A 7 32.00 41.34 -8.96
C PHE A 7 30.93 42.45 -9.18
N LEU A 8 31.26 43.52 -9.87
CA LEU A 8 30.27 44.57 -10.20
C LEU A 8 29.28 44.11 -11.29
N LEU A 9 29.69 43.30 -12.26
CA LEU A 9 28.79 42.74 -13.28
C LEU A 9 27.86 41.68 -12.69
N SER A 10 28.32 40.80 -11.76
CA SER A 10 27.45 39.85 -11.06
C SER A 10 26.44 40.57 -10.13
N PHE A 11 26.83 41.68 -9.50
CA PHE A 11 25.94 42.46 -8.66
C PHE A 11 24.89 43.25 -9.48
N ILE A 12 25.24 43.69 -10.69
CA ILE A 12 24.31 44.39 -11.60
C ILE A 12 23.32 43.40 -12.20
N CYS A 13 23.71 42.12 -12.51
CA CYS A 13 22.77 41.07 -12.92
C CYS A 13 21.80 40.65 -11.81
N LEU A 14 22.26 40.60 -10.56
CA LEU A 14 21.37 40.28 -9.41
C LEU A 14 20.36 41.43 -9.16
N PHE A 15 20.73 42.68 -9.32
CA PHE A 15 19.79 43.81 -9.19
C PHE A 15 18.78 43.89 -10.33
N SER A 16 19.12 43.44 -11.55
CA SER A 16 18.16 43.50 -12.68
C SER A 16 17.12 42.35 -12.60
N GLN A 17 17.47 41.20 -11.99
CA GLN A 17 16.50 40.12 -11.71
C GLN A 17 15.54 40.49 -10.56
N ALA A 18 16.01 41.16 -9.52
CA ALA A 18 15.16 41.61 -8.40
C ALA A 18 14.08 42.62 -8.84
N GLU A 19 14.21 43.31 -9.98
CA GLU A 19 13.18 44.18 -10.52
C GLU A 19 12.11 43.48 -11.37
N ALA A 20 12.30 42.23 -11.75
CA ALA A 20 11.36 41.51 -12.61
C ALA A 20 10.27 40.75 -11.86
N GLN A 21 10.44 40.52 -10.56
CA GLN A 21 9.52 39.76 -9.70
C GLN A 21 9.24 40.46 -8.38
N ILE A 22 8.04 40.26 -7.84
CA ILE A 22 7.62 40.66 -6.49
C ILE A 22 7.08 39.42 -5.79
N ASP A 23 7.81 38.94 -4.77
CA ASP A 23 7.33 37.91 -3.88
C ASP A 23 6.17 38.43 -3.02
N LEU A 24 5.06 37.67 -3.05
CA LEU A 24 3.86 37.99 -2.28
C LEU A 24 3.71 37.09 -1.04
N SER A 25 4.73 36.33 -0.65
CA SER A 25 4.73 35.60 0.61
C SER A 25 4.61 36.49 1.83
N GLY A 26 4.11 35.99 2.95
CA GLY A 26 3.97 36.68 4.22
C GLY A 26 2.53 36.93 4.65
N THR A 27 2.30 38.05 5.37
CA THR A 27 0.99 38.32 5.99
C THR A 27 0.01 38.93 4.99
N TRP A 28 -1.18 38.33 4.90
CA TRP A 28 -2.32 38.86 4.13
C TRP A 28 -3.49 39.17 5.04
N GLN A 29 -4.32 40.14 4.67
CA GLN A 29 -5.64 40.34 5.28
C GLN A 29 -6.55 39.21 4.84
N PHE A 30 -7.44 38.76 5.72
CA PHE A 30 -8.18 37.50 5.54
C PHE A 30 -9.60 37.57 6.09
N ALA A 31 -10.52 36.81 5.47
CA ALA A 31 -11.83 36.51 6.05
C ALA A 31 -12.43 35.21 5.46
N LEU A 32 -13.11 34.41 6.28
CA LEU A 32 -13.98 33.31 5.84
C LEU A 32 -15.33 33.86 5.40
N ASP A 33 -15.74 33.61 4.16
CA ASP A 33 -17.02 34.05 3.61
C ASP A 33 -18.15 33.03 3.81
N ARG A 34 -18.48 32.74 5.06
CA ARG A 34 -19.49 31.74 5.44
C ARG A 34 -20.88 31.98 4.85
N LYS A 35 -21.19 33.23 4.45
CA LYS A 35 -22.50 33.63 3.92
C LYS A 35 -22.48 33.92 2.41
N GLY A 36 -21.31 33.87 1.78
CA GLY A 36 -21.13 34.17 0.35
C GLY A 36 -21.45 35.63 -0.01
N ASN A 37 -21.25 36.58 0.91
CA ASN A 37 -21.64 37.97 0.73
C ASN A 37 -20.52 39.01 0.94
N ILE A 38 -19.28 38.56 1.17
CA ILE A 38 -18.13 39.44 1.26
C ILE A 38 -17.84 40.00 -0.14
N LYS A 39 -17.71 41.31 -0.25
CA LYS A 39 -17.36 41.98 -1.51
C LYS A 39 -15.85 42.08 -1.69
N PRO A 40 -15.35 42.12 -2.94
CA PRO A 40 -13.92 42.20 -3.24
C PRO A 40 -13.19 43.43 -2.65
N ASP A 41 -13.91 44.51 -2.39
CA ASP A 41 -13.42 45.78 -1.82
C ASP A 41 -13.70 45.89 -0.31
N ALA A 42 -14.22 44.84 0.34
CA ALA A 42 -14.48 44.85 1.77
C ALA A 42 -13.17 44.94 2.57
N ILE A 43 -13.21 45.67 3.69
CA ILE A 43 -12.08 45.72 4.62
C ILE A 43 -12.07 44.44 5.44
N LEU A 44 -11.03 43.62 5.26
CA LEU A 44 -10.83 42.40 6.03
C LEU A 44 -10.02 42.70 7.29
N THR A 45 -10.39 42.09 8.41
CA THR A 45 -9.83 42.43 9.73
C THR A 45 -8.96 41.34 10.33
N GLU A 46 -9.08 40.10 9.85
CA GLU A 46 -8.21 39.01 10.25
C GLU A 46 -6.96 38.98 9.38
N THR A 47 -5.98 38.21 9.81
CA THR A 47 -4.75 37.96 9.05
C THR A 47 -4.47 36.49 8.89
N ILE A 48 -3.75 36.11 7.82
CA ILE A 48 -3.28 34.78 7.52
C ILE A 48 -1.88 34.84 6.93
N GLN A 49 -1.08 33.81 7.14
CA GLN A 49 0.23 33.64 6.50
C GLN A 49 0.09 32.83 5.21
N LEU A 50 0.63 33.37 4.11
CA LEU A 50 0.76 32.72 2.83
C LEU A 50 2.24 32.63 2.40
N PRO A 51 2.69 31.57 1.71
CA PRO A 51 1.94 30.36 1.38
C PRO A 51 1.42 29.62 2.62
N GLY A 52 0.23 29.00 2.49
CA GLY A 52 -0.39 28.24 3.56
C GLY A 52 -1.89 28.05 3.32
N THR A 53 -2.52 27.36 4.25
CA THR A 53 -3.94 27.02 4.19
C THR A 53 -4.66 27.55 5.42
N THR A 54 -5.99 27.53 5.41
CA THR A 54 -6.81 27.95 6.56
C THR A 54 -6.46 27.14 7.82
N ASP A 55 -6.29 25.85 7.68
CA ASP A 55 -5.98 24.90 8.75
C ASP A 55 -4.56 25.04 9.29
N THR A 56 -3.54 25.21 8.45
CA THR A 56 -2.17 25.51 8.90
C THR A 56 -2.09 26.81 9.71
N ASN A 57 -3.01 27.73 9.43
CA ASN A 57 -3.17 29.01 10.15
C ASN A 57 -4.22 28.96 11.27
N LYS A 58 -4.76 27.75 11.60
CA LYS A 58 -5.78 27.57 12.64
C LYS A 58 -7.02 28.44 12.42
N LYS A 59 -7.49 28.51 11.17
CA LYS A 59 -8.71 29.20 10.75
C LYS A 59 -9.78 28.16 10.37
N GLY A 60 -11.04 28.45 10.69
CA GLY A 60 -12.15 27.57 10.41
C GLY A 60 -12.85 27.06 11.66
N ASP A 61 -13.50 25.91 11.56
CA ASP A 61 -14.21 25.26 12.66
C ASP A 61 -13.26 24.28 13.35
N PHE A 62 -13.23 24.33 14.69
CA PHE A 62 -12.33 23.48 15.46
C PHE A 62 -13.02 22.21 15.97
N THR A 63 -12.44 21.07 15.69
CA THR A 63 -12.87 19.75 16.16
C THR A 63 -11.90 19.25 17.22
N ALA A 64 -12.32 19.27 18.49
CA ALA A 64 -11.48 18.88 19.62
C ALA A 64 -11.41 17.35 19.83
N LYS A 65 -12.36 16.61 19.28
CA LYS A 65 -12.47 15.15 19.37
C LYS A 65 -13.26 14.62 18.18
N SER A 66 -12.81 13.50 17.63
CA SER A 66 -13.55 12.78 16.60
C SER A 66 -13.64 11.29 16.96
N GLU A 67 -14.70 10.63 16.52
CA GLU A 67 -14.86 9.17 16.54
C GLU A 67 -14.69 8.57 15.14
N GLU A 68 -14.21 9.38 14.19
CA GLU A 68 -13.90 8.96 12.83
C GLU A 68 -12.74 7.95 12.84
N THR A 69 -12.91 6.85 12.12
CA THR A 69 -11.94 5.76 12.06
C THR A 69 -11.47 5.44 10.64
N THR A 70 -12.02 6.11 9.63
CA THR A 70 -11.69 5.82 8.22
C THR A 70 -10.54 6.65 7.67
N HIS A 71 -10.21 7.76 8.31
CA HIS A 71 -9.17 8.68 7.87
C HIS A 71 -8.66 9.56 9.03
N LEU A 72 -7.56 10.26 8.78
CA LEU A 72 -7.07 11.31 9.68
C LEU A 72 -8.07 12.44 9.79
N THR A 73 -8.08 13.13 10.90
CA THR A 73 -8.93 14.30 11.10
C THR A 73 -8.13 15.59 10.91
N ARG A 74 -8.76 16.57 10.24
CA ARG A 74 -8.30 17.96 10.19
C ARG A 74 -8.95 18.72 11.35
N PRO A 75 -8.27 18.99 12.49
CA PRO A 75 -8.86 19.66 13.65
C PRO A 75 -9.39 21.05 13.35
N TRP A 76 -8.71 21.80 12.48
CA TRP A 76 -9.20 23.07 11.95
C TRP A 76 -9.64 22.86 10.51
N SER A 77 -10.91 23.01 10.20
CA SER A 77 -11.45 22.74 8.87
C SER A 77 -12.35 23.88 8.39
N TYR A 78 -12.31 24.12 7.08
CA TYR A 78 -13.22 25.06 6.44
C TYR A 78 -13.51 24.63 5.00
N LYS A 79 -14.79 24.61 4.63
CA LYS A 79 -15.24 24.36 3.26
C LYS A 79 -16.10 25.53 2.80
N GLY A 80 -15.70 26.19 1.71
CA GLY A 80 -16.37 27.34 1.13
C GLY A 80 -15.41 28.44 0.70
N ARG A 81 -15.94 29.65 0.56
CA ARG A 81 -15.20 30.82 0.09
C ARG A 81 -14.37 31.47 1.19
N ALA A 82 -13.12 31.74 0.89
CA ALA A 82 -12.24 32.56 1.74
C ALA A 82 -11.60 33.66 0.93
N TRP A 83 -11.44 34.81 1.54
CA TRP A 83 -10.89 36.00 0.92
C TRP A 83 -9.51 36.34 1.49
N TYR A 84 -8.59 36.66 0.60
CA TYR A 84 -7.19 36.98 0.85
C TYR A 84 -6.91 38.34 0.20
N GLN A 85 -6.43 39.34 0.95
CA GLN A 85 -6.18 40.70 0.44
C GLN A 85 -4.80 41.20 0.83
N ARG A 86 -4.16 41.91 -0.11
CA ARG A 86 -2.88 42.56 0.11
C ARG A 86 -2.75 43.80 -0.75
N GLU A 87 -2.20 44.91 -0.16
CA GLU A 87 -1.74 46.04 -0.93
C GLU A 87 -0.43 45.65 -1.65
N VAL A 88 -0.36 45.91 -2.93
CA VAL A 88 0.82 45.67 -3.76
C VAL A 88 1.27 46.97 -4.42
N GLU A 89 2.59 47.23 -4.47
CA GLU A 89 3.14 48.39 -5.13
C GLU A 89 3.87 47.99 -6.41
N ILE A 90 3.35 48.42 -7.55
CA ILE A 90 3.91 48.13 -8.85
C ILE A 90 4.97 49.16 -9.21
N PRO A 91 6.23 48.71 -9.48
CA PRO A 91 7.31 49.61 -9.79
C PRO A 91 7.09 50.39 -11.10
N THR A 92 7.63 51.61 -11.17
CA THR A 92 7.58 52.43 -12.39
C THR A 92 8.35 51.78 -13.55
N SER A 93 9.34 50.94 -13.27
CA SER A 93 10.12 50.14 -14.24
C SER A 93 9.28 49.10 -14.96
N TRP A 94 8.07 48.76 -14.46
CA TRP A 94 7.13 47.84 -15.09
C TRP A 94 6.17 48.48 -16.08
N LYS A 95 6.24 49.82 -16.22
CA LYS A 95 5.38 50.53 -17.17
C LYS A 95 5.53 50.00 -18.59
N GLY A 96 4.43 49.50 -19.15
CA GLY A 96 4.39 48.93 -20.50
C GLY A 96 4.89 47.48 -20.66
N LYS A 97 5.33 46.86 -19.56
CA LYS A 97 5.67 45.43 -19.57
C LYS A 97 4.43 44.58 -19.29
N PRO A 98 4.43 43.28 -19.72
CA PRO A 98 3.46 42.32 -19.23
C PRO A 98 3.52 42.23 -17.70
N VAL A 99 2.40 41.96 -17.04
CA VAL A 99 2.35 41.64 -15.62
C VAL A 99 1.50 40.43 -15.40
N TYR A 100 2.05 39.45 -14.73
CA TYR A 100 1.42 38.17 -14.41
C TYR A 100 1.33 37.99 -12.90
N LEU A 101 0.20 37.47 -12.43
CA LEU A 101 0.11 36.88 -11.08
C LEU A 101 0.22 35.36 -11.22
N PHE A 102 1.11 34.77 -10.46
CA PHE A 102 1.36 33.34 -10.41
C PHE A 102 0.97 32.80 -9.02
N LEU A 103 0.07 31.82 -9.00
CA LEU A 103 -0.31 31.03 -7.82
C LEU A 103 0.07 29.59 -8.09
N GLU A 104 1.08 29.07 -7.40
CA GLU A 104 1.65 27.78 -7.77
C GLU A 104 0.67 26.61 -7.57
N ARG A 105 -0.07 26.60 -6.45
CA ARG A 105 -1.14 25.62 -6.22
C ARG A 105 -2.22 26.22 -5.33
N THR A 106 -3.47 26.11 -5.79
CA THR A 106 -4.65 26.51 -5.02
C THR A 106 -5.90 25.77 -5.49
N LYS A 107 -7.03 26.00 -4.86
CA LYS A 107 -8.36 25.55 -5.27
C LYS A 107 -8.99 26.56 -6.24
N PRO A 108 -10.20 26.35 -6.79
CA PRO A 108 -10.84 27.34 -7.65
C PRO A 108 -10.76 28.75 -7.08
N SER A 109 -10.35 29.71 -7.89
CA SER A 109 -10.12 31.07 -7.42
C SER A 109 -10.64 32.16 -8.37
N GLU A 110 -10.89 33.34 -7.79
CA GLU A 110 -11.19 34.58 -8.51
C GLU A 110 -10.22 35.65 -8.04
N VAL A 111 -9.67 36.42 -8.99
CA VAL A 111 -8.70 37.49 -8.72
C VAL A 111 -9.30 38.83 -9.04
N TYR A 112 -9.13 39.78 -8.13
CA TYR A 112 -9.62 41.15 -8.23
C TYR A 112 -8.50 42.15 -8.03
N ILE A 113 -8.51 43.24 -8.80
CA ILE A 113 -7.65 44.39 -8.61
C ILE A 113 -8.54 45.62 -8.37
N ASP A 114 -8.32 46.32 -7.27
CA ASP A 114 -9.10 47.50 -6.85
C ASP A 114 -10.62 47.25 -6.90
N GLY A 115 -11.04 46.06 -6.39
CA GLY A 115 -12.43 45.62 -6.35
C GLY A 115 -13.03 45.11 -7.67
N LYS A 116 -12.28 45.07 -8.79
CA LYS A 116 -12.74 44.61 -10.09
C LYS A 116 -12.23 43.25 -10.42
N LEU A 117 -13.11 42.34 -10.83
CA LEU A 117 -12.73 40.99 -11.30
C LEU A 117 -11.82 41.08 -12.54
N VAL A 118 -10.70 40.42 -12.49
CA VAL A 118 -9.72 40.37 -13.59
C VAL A 118 -9.55 38.96 -14.16
N GLY A 119 -9.93 37.94 -13.43
CA GLY A 119 -9.89 36.55 -13.92
C GLY A 119 -10.35 35.56 -12.87
N SER A 120 -10.64 34.33 -13.35
CA SER A 120 -10.94 33.17 -12.52
C SER A 120 -10.29 31.92 -13.09
N SER A 121 -9.97 30.94 -12.24
CA SER A 121 -9.47 29.64 -12.67
C SER A 121 -10.04 28.55 -11.75
N ASN A 122 -10.23 27.35 -12.33
CA ASN A 122 -10.57 26.13 -11.61
C ASN A 122 -9.53 25.02 -11.84
N ASP A 123 -8.32 25.38 -12.27
CA ASP A 123 -7.20 24.47 -12.40
C ASP A 123 -6.73 24.04 -11.00
N ILE A 124 -6.68 22.74 -10.74
CA ILE A 124 -6.31 22.19 -9.42
C ILE A 124 -4.99 21.42 -9.43
N SER A 125 -4.54 20.99 -10.60
CA SER A 125 -3.32 20.19 -10.79
C SER A 125 -2.11 21.02 -11.21
N THR A 126 -2.30 22.24 -11.69
CA THR A 126 -1.26 23.10 -12.23
C THR A 126 -1.34 24.51 -11.68
N PRO A 127 -0.29 25.34 -11.80
CA PRO A 127 -0.34 26.72 -11.39
C PRO A 127 -1.46 27.53 -12.08
N GLN A 128 -2.06 28.45 -11.34
CA GLN A 128 -2.99 29.40 -11.91
C GLN A 128 -2.25 30.71 -12.24
N VAL A 129 -2.31 31.11 -13.51
CA VAL A 129 -1.62 32.31 -14.03
C VAL A 129 -2.63 33.31 -14.56
N PHE A 130 -2.60 34.55 -14.00
CA PHE A 130 -3.50 35.63 -14.39
C PHE A 130 -2.74 36.76 -15.07
N ILE A 131 -3.21 37.20 -16.25
CA ILE A 131 -2.62 38.32 -17.01
C ILE A 131 -3.19 39.64 -16.52
N LEU A 132 -2.40 40.39 -15.80
CA LEU A 132 -2.82 41.64 -15.16
C LEU A 132 -2.36 42.90 -15.89
N THR A 133 -1.68 42.82 -17.02
CA THR A 133 -1.05 43.89 -17.81
C THR A 133 -1.98 45.08 -18.08
N LYS A 134 -3.27 44.82 -18.33
CA LYS A 134 -4.23 45.89 -18.63
C LYS A 134 -4.75 46.65 -17.42
N VAL A 135 -4.68 46.06 -16.23
CA VAL A 135 -5.28 46.58 -15.02
C VAL A 135 -4.27 47.10 -14.01
N LEU A 136 -3.10 46.44 -13.89
CA LEU A 136 -2.02 46.91 -13.02
C LEU A 136 -1.14 47.93 -13.74
N LYS A 137 -1.09 49.11 -13.15
CA LYS A 137 -0.20 50.23 -13.54
C LYS A 137 0.81 50.52 -12.42
N PRO A 138 1.92 51.20 -12.68
CA PRO A 138 2.78 51.64 -11.61
C PRO A 138 2.03 52.39 -10.51
N GLY A 139 2.29 52.01 -9.24
CA GLY A 139 1.65 52.53 -8.04
C GLY A 139 1.02 51.47 -7.15
N LYS A 140 0.28 51.93 -6.16
CA LYS A 140 -0.37 51.04 -5.18
C LYS A 140 -1.71 50.55 -5.68
N HIS A 141 -1.96 49.24 -5.45
CA HIS A 141 -3.18 48.57 -5.82
C HIS A 141 -3.60 47.59 -4.71
N GLN A 142 -4.90 47.36 -4.58
CA GLN A 142 -5.46 46.29 -3.73
C GLN A 142 -5.61 45.06 -4.56
N LEU A 143 -4.82 44.04 -4.28
CA LEU A 143 -5.00 42.67 -4.78
C LEU A 143 -5.91 41.92 -3.83
N SER A 144 -7.01 41.38 -4.34
CA SER A 144 -7.91 40.49 -3.60
C SER A 144 -8.05 39.17 -4.34
N ILE A 145 -7.91 38.04 -3.64
CA ILE A 145 -8.07 36.68 -4.16
C ILE A 145 -9.17 36.00 -3.35
N MET A 146 -10.17 35.46 -4.01
CA MET A 146 -11.17 34.59 -3.42
C MET A 146 -10.82 33.17 -3.80
N VAL A 147 -10.73 32.27 -2.81
CA VAL A 147 -10.52 30.81 -3.03
C VAL A 147 -11.73 30.07 -2.51
N ASP A 148 -12.25 29.14 -3.31
CA ASP A 148 -13.41 28.33 -2.94
C ASP A 148 -13.10 26.82 -3.05
N ASN A 149 -12.97 26.13 -1.93
CA ASN A 149 -12.80 24.69 -1.89
C ASN A 149 -14.14 23.93 -1.76
N GLY A 150 -15.26 24.63 -1.79
CA GLY A 150 -16.62 24.08 -1.72
C GLY A 150 -17.36 24.03 -3.06
N SER A 151 -16.86 24.77 -4.09
CA SER A 151 -17.45 24.77 -5.43
C SER A 151 -16.41 25.07 -6.52
N GLY A 152 -16.84 25.04 -7.79
CA GLY A 152 -15.99 25.43 -8.93
C GLY A 152 -15.35 24.26 -9.70
N VAL A 153 -15.41 23.04 -9.18
CA VAL A 153 -15.08 21.78 -9.90
C VAL A 153 -16.31 20.90 -10.02
N PRO A 154 -16.32 19.90 -10.95
CA PRO A 154 -17.39 18.91 -11.02
C PRO A 154 -17.59 18.19 -9.68
N GLU A 155 -18.83 17.82 -9.34
CA GLU A 155 -19.17 17.22 -8.05
C GLU A 155 -18.39 15.94 -7.77
N GLN A 156 -18.14 15.14 -8.79
CA GLN A 156 -17.41 13.88 -8.70
C GLN A 156 -15.95 14.07 -8.22
N ILE A 157 -15.34 15.22 -8.46
CA ILE A 157 -13.95 15.48 -8.05
C ILE A 157 -13.81 15.55 -6.52
N TYR A 158 -14.84 15.96 -5.80
CA TYR A 158 -14.81 16.03 -4.34
C TYR A 158 -14.70 14.66 -3.67
N ALA A 159 -15.30 13.64 -4.27
CA ALA A 159 -15.30 12.28 -3.73
C ALA A 159 -14.23 11.40 -4.42
N ASN A 160 -13.99 11.63 -5.72
CA ASN A 160 -13.27 10.72 -6.59
C ASN A 160 -11.94 11.31 -7.07
N SER A 161 -11.19 11.96 -6.19
CA SER A 161 -9.85 12.49 -6.50
C SER A 161 -9.02 12.68 -5.23
N HIS A 162 -7.83 12.10 -5.18
CA HIS A 162 -6.89 12.37 -4.08
C HIS A 162 -6.34 13.81 -4.06
N ALA A 163 -6.63 14.62 -5.07
CA ALA A 163 -6.40 16.06 -5.02
C ALA A 163 -7.44 16.81 -4.18
N TYR A 164 -8.58 16.17 -3.82
CA TYR A 164 -9.73 16.89 -3.25
C TYR A 164 -10.52 16.11 -2.19
N THR A 165 -10.34 14.79 -2.06
CA THR A 165 -11.18 13.95 -1.19
C THR A 165 -10.95 14.19 0.31
N GLU A 166 -12.01 14.04 1.11
CA GLU A 166 -11.91 14.03 2.56
C GLU A 166 -11.21 12.76 3.09
N ASP A 167 -11.20 11.66 2.33
CA ASP A 167 -10.51 10.43 2.72
C ASP A 167 -9.01 10.65 2.95
N THR A 168 -8.37 11.48 2.13
CA THR A 168 -6.97 11.89 2.31
C THR A 168 -6.80 13.26 2.93
N GLN A 169 -7.90 13.91 3.33
CA GLN A 169 -7.90 15.25 3.90
C GLN A 169 -7.24 16.30 2.99
N THR A 170 -7.43 16.19 1.66
CA THR A 170 -6.82 17.08 0.67
C THR A 170 -7.71 18.26 0.27
N ASN A 171 -8.92 18.36 0.83
CA ASN A 171 -9.83 19.49 0.61
C ASN A 171 -9.52 20.67 1.55
N TRP A 172 -8.36 21.25 1.41
CA TRP A 172 -7.94 22.46 2.13
C TRP A 172 -8.33 23.73 1.36
N ASN A 173 -8.39 24.90 2.04
CA ASN A 173 -8.53 26.21 1.42
C ASN A 173 -7.28 27.06 1.69
N GLY A 174 -6.72 27.67 0.65
CA GLY A 174 -5.51 28.46 0.76
C GLY A 174 -4.74 28.55 -0.56
N ILE A 175 -3.51 29.04 -0.48
CA ILE A 175 -2.56 29.10 -1.58
C ILE A 175 -1.22 28.56 -1.08
N ILE A 176 -0.74 27.48 -1.68
CA ILE A 176 0.51 26.83 -1.29
C ILE A 176 1.56 26.97 -2.41
N GLY A 177 2.84 26.88 -2.04
CA GLY A 177 3.94 27.16 -2.96
C GLY A 177 4.12 28.64 -3.25
N LYS A 178 4.66 28.98 -4.40
CA LYS A 178 5.02 30.37 -4.79
C LYS A 178 3.77 31.21 -5.06
N ILE A 179 3.82 32.45 -4.59
CA ILE A 179 2.83 33.50 -4.89
C ILE A 179 3.60 34.73 -5.32
N GLU A 180 3.53 35.13 -6.59
CA GLU A 180 4.35 36.22 -7.08
C GLU A 180 3.67 37.05 -8.19
N LEU A 181 4.05 38.32 -8.27
CA LEU A 181 3.86 39.11 -9.47
C LEU A 181 5.15 39.13 -10.26
N SER A 182 5.06 39.00 -11.59
CA SER A 182 6.23 39.00 -12.46
C SER A 182 5.96 39.71 -13.79
N THR A 183 7.01 40.27 -14.39
CA THR A 183 6.95 40.79 -15.78
C THR A 183 7.28 39.74 -16.84
N GLU A 184 7.68 38.55 -16.41
CA GLU A 184 7.96 37.39 -17.24
C GLU A 184 7.07 36.24 -16.78
N LEU A 185 6.67 35.37 -17.71
CA LEU A 185 6.01 34.13 -17.30
C LEU A 185 7.00 33.31 -16.47
N PRO A 186 6.59 32.82 -15.29
CA PRO A 186 7.44 31.93 -14.53
C PRO A 186 7.85 30.76 -15.41
N THR A 187 9.14 30.55 -15.53
CA THR A 187 9.69 29.37 -16.21
C THR A 187 9.79 28.24 -15.22
N ALA A 188 9.51 27.04 -15.68
CA ALA A 188 9.75 25.83 -14.92
C ALA A 188 11.19 25.76 -14.40
N GLU A 189 11.38 25.31 -13.17
CA GLU A 189 12.69 24.99 -12.65
C GLU A 189 13.23 23.76 -13.38
N THR A 190 14.07 23.97 -14.39
CA THR A 190 14.75 22.84 -15.02
C THR A 190 15.86 22.35 -14.09
N SER A 191 15.79 21.09 -13.69
CA SER A 191 16.86 20.42 -12.96
C SER A 191 18.18 20.55 -13.73
N GLN A 192 19.25 20.91 -13.05
CA GLN A 192 20.61 20.99 -13.64
C GLN A 192 21.26 19.59 -13.79
N LYS A 193 20.68 18.57 -13.15
CA LYS A 193 21.12 17.18 -13.21
C LYS A 193 19.96 16.32 -13.68
N ILE A 194 20.08 15.74 -14.87
CA ILE A 194 19.13 14.75 -15.38
C ILE A 194 19.76 13.37 -15.23
N HIS A 195 19.07 12.49 -14.52
CA HIS A 195 19.53 11.13 -14.33
C HIS A 195 19.57 10.35 -15.65
N PRO A 196 20.58 9.54 -15.91
CA PRO A 196 20.73 8.80 -17.17
C PRO A 196 19.59 7.79 -17.43
N ASN A 197 18.86 7.35 -16.42
CA ASN A 197 17.73 6.41 -16.56
C ASN A 197 16.62 6.87 -17.50
N PHE A 198 16.55 8.15 -17.85
CA PHE A 198 15.50 8.67 -18.73
C PHE A 198 15.91 8.69 -20.20
N LYS A 199 17.16 8.33 -20.50
CA LYS A 199 17.62 8.29 -21.86
C LYS A 199 16.96 7.13 -22.60
N ASP A 200 16.42 7.43 -23.79
CA ASP A 200 15.81 6.44 -24.68
C ASP A 200 14.71 5.58 -24.04
N PHE A 201 13.87 6.17 -23.13
CA PHE A 201 12.73 5.46 -22.56
C PHE A 201 11.70 5.16 -23.67
N HIS A 202 11.42 3.88 -23.89
CA HIS A 202 10.49 3.43 -24.92
C HIS A 202 9.93 2.02 -24.60
N ILE A 203 9.04 1.54 -25.44
CA ILE A 203 8.44 0.21 -25.38
C ILE A 203 8.86 -0.62 -26.57
N GLU A 204 9.32 -1.85 -26.30
CA GLU A 204 9.50 -2.88 -27.29
C GLU A 204 8.72 -4.15 -26.90
N GLY A 205 7.68 -4.48 -27.68
CA GLY A 205 6.82 -5.62 -27.36
C GLY A 205 6.12 -5.47 -26.01
N GLN A 206 6.41 -6.37 -25.07
CA GLN A 206 5.81 -6.41 -23.74
C GLN A 206 6.71 -5.80 -22.65
N HIS A 207 7.74 -5.05 -23.01
CA HIS A 207 8.73 -4.57 -22.05
C HIS A 207 8.99 -3.08 -22.21
N PHE A 208 9.35 -2.45 -21.10
CA PHE A 208 9.91 -1.11 -21.05
C PHE A 208 11.42 -1.17 -21.22
N PHE A 209 11.97 -0.20 -21.91
CA PHE A 209 13.40 0.00 -22.09
C PHE A 209 13.78 1.42 -21.66
N ALA A 210 14.93 1.53 -21.04
CA ALA A 210 15.56 2.81 -20.72
C ALA A 210 17.08 2.66 -20.83
N ASN A 211 17.76 3.67 -21.37
CA ASN A 211 19.21 3.67 -21.53
C ASN A 211 19.75 2.44 -22.32
N GLY A 212 18.93 1.91 -23.25
CA GLY A 212 19.27 0.74 -24.07
C GLY A 212 19.10 -0.63 -23.40
N HIS A 213 18.52 -0.70 -22.19
CA HIS A 213 18.32 -1.92 -21.42
C HIS A 213 16.86 -2.13 -21.05
N GLN A 214 16.47 -3.40 -20.96
CA GLN A 214 15.16 -3.76 -20.44
C GLN A 214 15.07 -3.40 -18.97
N ILE A 215 13.99 -2.72 -18.57
CA ILE A 215 13.70 -2.36 -17.18
C ILE A 215 12.41 -3.03 -16.68
N PHE A 216 12.35 -3.24 -15.37
CA PHE A 216 11.15 -3.66 -14.66
C PHE A 216 10.75 -2.54 -13.70
N LEU A 217 9.51 -2.05 -13.80
CA LEU A 217 9.03 -0.98 -12.93
C LEU A 217 8.70 -1.53 -11.55
N ARG A 218 9.49 -1.14 -10.57
CA ARG A 218 9.25 -1.41 -9.15
C ARG A 218 8.64 -0.16 -8.56
N GLY A 219 7.33 -0.12 -8.55
CA GLY A 219 6.59 1.09 -8.23
C GLY A 219 5.84 1.05 -6.92
N ARG A 220 5.45 2.24 -6.49
CA ARG A 220 4.46 2.44 -5.44
C ARG A 220 3.35 3.37 -5.93
N HIS A 221 2.22 3.31 -5.26
CA HIS A 221 1.13 4.26 -5.34
C HIS A 221 1.39 5.43 -4.38
N ASP A 222 0.89 6.62 -4.67
CA ASP A 222 0.87 7.77 -3.76
C ASP A 222 -0.52 8.39 -3.70
N ALA A 223 -1.07 8.50 -2.50
CA ALA A 223 -2.40 9.05 -2.20
C ALA A 223 -2.36 10.46 -1.60
N CYS A 224 -1.29 11.21 -1.81
CA CYS A 224 -1.12 12.59 -1.31
C CYS A 224 -1.20 12.71 0.23
N VAL A 225 -0.53 11.81 0.96
CA VAL A 225 -0.53 11.76 2.43
C VAL A 225 0.58 12.62 3.00
N TRP A 226 0.23 13.76 3.60
CA TRP A 226 1.16 14.72 4.22
C TRP A 226 0.65 15.17 5.59
N PRO A 227 0.83 14.36 6.67
CA PRO A 227 0.16 14.59 7.95
C PRO A 227 0.53 15.90 8.65
N LEU A 228 1.78 16.36 8.53
CA LEU A 228 2.25 17.57 9.23
C LEU A 228 1.66 18.85 8.64
N THR A 229 1.54 18.92 7.34
CA THR A 229 1.05 20.11 6.62
C THR A 229 -0.43 20.03 6.24
N GLY A 230 -0.96 18.81 6.09
CA GLY A 230 -2.30 18.57 5.55
C GLY A 230 -2.44 18.93 4.07
N HIS A 231 -1.32 19.19 3.40
CA HIS A 231 -1.22 19.45 1.96
C HIS A 231 0.14 18.98 1.44
N VAL A 232 0.23 18.73 0.16
CA VAL A 232 1.46 18.32 -0.51
C VAL A 232 2.62 19.29 -0.28
N ALA A 233 3.83 18.77 -0.12
CA ALA A 233 5.05 19.58 -0.07
C ALA A 233 5.30 20.29 -1.41
N MET A 234 5.68 21.56 -1.36
CA MET A 234 5.94 22.40 -2.53
C MET A 234 7.43 22.70 -2.72
N ASP A 235 8.29 22.22 -1.86
CA ASP A 235 9.73 22.44 -1.89
C ASP A 235 10.49 21.21 -2.42
N LEU A 236 11.63 21.48 -3.05
CA LEU A 236 12.44 20.46 -3.72
C LEU A 236 13.09 19.49 -2.73
N ASP A 237 13.48 19.96 -1.53
CA ASP A 237 14.22 19.14 -0.58
C ASP A 237 13.33 18.08 0.05
N ALA A 238 12.06 18.38 0.33
CA ALA A 238 11.09 17.40 0.80
C ALA A 238 10.85 16.29 -0.24
N TRP A 239 10.83 16.62 -1.52
CA TRP A 239 10.67 15.65 -2.58
C TRP A 239 11.94 14.82 -2.86
N ARG A 240 13.13 15.40 -2.65
CA ARG A 240 14.39 14.64 -2.66
C ARG A 240 14.39 13.58 -1.56
N GLU A 241 14.05 13.96 -0.32
CA GLU A 241 13.95 13.03 0.81
C GLU A 241 12.93 11.91 0.53
N TYR A 242 11.77 12.26 -0.05
CA TYR A 242 10.76 11.31 -0.46
C TYR A 242 11.30 10.29 -1.48
N PHE A 243 11.96 10.75 -2.54
CA PHE A 243 12.48 9.85 -3.57
C PHE A 243 13.74 9.10 -3.13
N ASP A 244 14.60 9.70 -2.32
CA ASP A 244 15.73 9.01 -1.70
C ASP A 244 15.24 7.83 -0.85
N THR A 245 14.15 8.01 -0.11
CA THR A 245 13.50 6.91 0.63
C THR A 245 12.96 5.84 -0.32
N CYS A 246 12.28 6.20 -1.38
CA CYS A 246 11.79 5.24 -2.38
C CYS A 246 12.95 4.43 -2.99
N GLU A 247 14.05 5.09 -3.36
CA GLU A 247 15.23 4.45 -3.92
C GLU A 247 15.93 3.52 -2.92
N ALA A 248 16.02 3.93 -1.64
CA ALA A 248 16.58 3.11 -0.56
C ALA A 248 15.81 1.79 -0.39
N TYR A 249 14.53 1.75 -0.69
CA TYR A 249 13.70 0.54 -0.75
C TYR A 249 13.64 -0.09 -2.15
N GLY A 250 14.52 0.28 -3.06
CA GLY A 250 14.69 -0.35 -4.38
C GLY A 250 13.63 0.03 -5.42
N LEU A 251 12.80 1.03 -5.15
CA LEU A 251 11.79 1.51 -6.10
C LEU A 251 12.42 2.41 -7.17
N ASN A 252 11.85 2.38 -8.38
CA ASN A 252 12.25 3.21 -9.51
C ASN A 252 11.04 3.90 -10.21
N HIS A 253 9.86 3.78 -9.61
CA HIS A 253 8.62 4.27 -10.18
C HIS A 253 7.63 4.73 -9.09
N VAL A 254 6.92 5.86 -9.35
CA VAL A 254 5.82 6.33 -8.50
C VAL A 254 4.61 6.65 -9.36
N ARG A 255 3.47 6.10 -8.99
CA ARG A 255 2.16 6.39 -9.53
C ARG A 255 1.40 7.31 -8.56
N PHE A 256 0.94 8.44 -9.03
CA PHE A 256 0.13 9.39 -8.26
C PHE A 256 -1.36 9.13 -8.52
N HIS A 257 -2.00 8.42 -7.61
CA HIS A 257 -3.38 7.96 -7.74
C HIS A 257 -4.37 9.12 -7.80
N SER A 258 -4.96 9.34 -8.96
CA SER A 258 -5.97 10.39 -9.21
C SER A 258 -5.56 11.80 -8.78
N TRP A 259 -4.27 12.13 -8.89
CA TRP A 259 -3.74 13.48 -8.70
C TRP A 259 -2.42 13.68 -9.43
N CYS A 260 -1.98 14.94 -9.53
CA CYS A 260 -0.70 15.32 -10.15
C CYS A 260 0.14 16.10 -9.12
N PRO A 261 1.41 15.71 -8.90
CA PRO A 261 2.30 16.39 -7.96
C PRO A 261 2.74 17.76 -8.48
N PRO A 262 3.38 18.61 -7.63
CA PRO A 262 3.90 19.92 -8.04
C PRO A 262 5.22 19.80 -8.83
N GLU A 263 5.67 20.94 -9.39
CA GLU A 263 6.93 21.09 -10.12
C GLU A 263 8.14 20.50 -9.37
N ALA A 264 8.20 20.75 -8.04
CA ALA A 264 9.28 20.27 -7.18
C ALA A 264 9.44 18.74 -7.19
N ALA A 265 8.33 18.01 -7.31
CA ALA A 265 8.35 16.54 -7.39
C ALA A 265 8.98 16.07 -8.72
N PHE A 266 8.60 16.69 -9.85
CA PHE A 266 9.20 16.34 -11.14
C PHE A 266 10.68 16.68 -11.18
N ALA A 267 11.07 17.85 -10.65
CA ALA A 267 12.47 18.27 -10.60
C ALA A 267 13.32 17.32 -9.72
N ALA A 268 12.82 16.90 -8.57
CA ALA A 268 13.51 15.94 -7.71
C ALA A 268 13.61 14.55 -8.39
N ALA A 269 12.53 14.09 -9.02
CA ALA A 269 12.55 12.81 -9.73
C ALA A 269 13.51 12.82 -10.93
N ASP A 270 13.65 13.96 -11.64
CA ASP A 270 14.64 14.14 -12.70
C ASP A 270 16.09 13.93 -12.18
N GLU A 271 16.36 14.33 -10.94
CA GLU A 271 17.67 14.15 -10.29
C GLU A 271 17.91 12.72 -9.82
N CYS A 272 16.88 12.07 -9.25
CA CYS A 272 16.97 10.73 -8.64
C CYS A 272 16.80 9.58 -9.64
N GLY A 273 16.19 9.81 -10.80
CA GLY A 273 15.99 8.75 -11.80
C GLY A 273 14.71 7.93 -11.60
N ILE A 274 13.75 8.44 -10.85
CA ILE A 274 12.44 7.82 -10.60
C ILE A 274 11.45 8.16 -11.74
N ILE A 275 10.83 7.15 -12.32
CA ILE A 275 9.82 7.32 -13.37
C ILE A 275 8.48 7.68 -12.74
N LEU A 276 7.87 8.76 -13.19
CA LEU A 276 6.60 9.26 -12.66
C LEU A 276 5.43 8.96 -13.58
N GLN A 277 4.30 8.59 -12.94
CA GLN A 277 2.98 8.44 -13.57
C GLN A 277 1.96 9.30 -12.80
N PRO A 278 1.82 10.58 -13.10
CA PRO A 278 0.63 11.33 -12.66
C PRO A 278 -0.62 10.82 -13.37
N GLU A 279 -1.77 11.06 -12.74
CA GLU A 279 -3.09 10.73 -13.27
C GLU A 279 -3.97 11.98 -13.37
N LEU A 280 -4.99 11.94 -14.22
CA LEU A 280 -6.09 12.90 -14.11
C LEU A 280 -6.72 12.80 -12.72
N PRO A 281 -7.19 13.91 -12.15
CA PRO A 281 -7.71 13.94 -10.79
C PRO A 281 -9.09 13.29 -10.67
N PHE A 282 -9.19 12.01 -11.03
CA PHE A 282 -10.48 11.32 -11.09
C PHE A 282 -10.35 9.79 -10.97
N TRP A 283 -11.33 9.16 -10.33
CA TRP A 283 -11.69 7.74 -10.50
C TRP A 283 -13.21 7.61 -10.64
N GLY A 284 -13.67 6.60 -11.38
CA GLY A 284 -15.10 6.34 -11.54
C GLY A 284 -15.60 6.25 -12.97
N ASP A 285 -16.86 6.67 -13.19
CA ASP A 285 -17.55 6.58 -14.47
C ASP A 285 -17.06 7.66 -15.45
N PHE A 286 -16.29 7.25 -16.46
CA PHE A 286 -15.84 8.12 -17.55
C PHE A 286 -16.99 8.31 -18.56
N ASN A 287 -18.01 9.05 -18.10
CA ASN A 287 -19.29 9.21 -18.76
C ASN A 287 -19.24 10.35 -19.79
N ASP A 288 -19.24 10.01 -21.08
CA ASP A 288 -19.20 10.97 -22.18
C ASP A 288 -20.42 11.91 -22.25
N LYS A 289 -21.53 11.57 -21.58
CA LYS A 289 -22.71 12.41 -21.47
C LYS A 289 -22.56 13.51 -20.43
N ASP A 290 -21.68 13.34 -19.44
CA ASP A 290 -21.32 14.40 -18.49
C ASP A 290 -20.29 15.34 -19.12
N THR A 291 -20.80 16.27 -19.92
CA THR A 291 -19.94 17.19 -20.68
C THR A 291 -19.18 18.18 -19.78
N VAL A 292 -19.64 18.40 -18.54
CA VAL A 292 -18.96 19.27 -17.57
C VAL A 292 -17.73 18.56 -17.04
N LEU A 293 -17.87 17.33 -16.59
CA LEU A 293 -16.77 16.50 -16.11
C LEU A 293 -15.75 16.26 -17.24
N MET A 294 -16.22 15.86 -18.42
CA MET A 294 -15.33 15.60 -19.56
C MET A 294 -14.50 16.81 -19.97
N LYS A 295 -15.10 18.00 -20.05
CA LYS A 295 -14.36 19.25 -20.35
C LYS A 295 -13.35 19.60 -19.28
N PHE A 296 -13.71 19.39 -17.99
CA PHE A 296 -12.82 19.64 -16.88
C PHE A 296 -11.61 18.70 -16.93
N LEU A 297 -11.83 17.39 -17.04
CA LEU A 297 -10.75 16.41 -17.09
C LEU A 297 -9.84 16.58 -18.31
N HIS A 298 -10.39 16.89 -19.48
CA HIS A 298 -9.61 17.15 -20.68
C HIS A 298 -8.69 18.37 -20.49
N LYS A 299 -9.24 19.48 -19.96
CA LYS A 299 -8.47 20.69 -19.66
C LYS A 299 -7.37 20.44 -18.63
N GLU A 300 -7.66 19.68 -17.54
CA GLU A 300 -6.66 19.32 -16.54
C GLU A 300 -5.52 18.52 -17.16
N GLY A 301 -5.84 17.54 -18.03
CA GLY A 301 -4.82 16.74 -18.71
C GLY A 301 -3.95 17.57 -19.68
N GLU A 302 -4.57 18.44 -20.47
CA GLU A 302 -3.80 19.38 -21.31
C GLU A 302 -2.86 20.26 -20.48
N ASN A 303 -3.37 20.82 -19.37
CA ASN A 303 -2.59 21.69 -18.49
C ASN A 303 -1.42 20.92 -17.86
N ILE A 304 -1.65 19.71 -17.35
CA ILE A 304 -0.60 18.84 -16.77
C ILE A 304 0.51 18.60 -17.81
N LEU A 305 0.15 18.19 -19.02
CA LEU A 305 1.10 17.87 -20.07
C LEU A 305 1.87 19.12 -20.58
N ARG A 306 1.21 20.27 -20.71
CA ARG A 306 1.88 21.51 -21.13
C ARG A 306 2.78 22.08 -20.05
N THR A 307 2.40 21.94 -18.76
CA THR A 307 3.16 22.48 -17.65
C THR A 307 4.34 21.59 -17.29
N TYR A 308 4.12 20.28 -17.14
CA TYR A 308 5.12 19.36 -16.62
C TYR A 308 5.70 18.38 -17.66
N GLY A 309 5.13 18.33 -18.86
CA GLY A 309 5.54 17.36 -19.89
C GLY A 309 6.99 17.48 -20.38
N HIS A 310 7.67 18.59 -20.09
CA HIS A 310 9.09 18.79 -20.41
C HIS A 310 10.05 18.03 -19.44
N HIS A 311 9.57 17.56 -18.28
CA HIS A 311 10.37 16.80 -17.34
C HIS A 311 10.70 15.41 -17.86
N PRO A 312 11.98 15.00 -17.84
CA PRO A 312 12.38 13.66 -18.25
C PRO A 312 11.79 12.54 -17.40
N SER A 313 11.54 12.77 -16.10
CA SER A 313 10.93 11.81 -15.18
C SER A 313 9.45 11.53 -15.49
N PHE A 314 8.74 12.48 -16.09
CA PHE A 314 7.34 12.32 -16.50
C PHE A 314 7.26 11.48 -17.77
N ARG A 315 7.26 10.16 -17.63
CA ARG A 315 7.22 9.22 -18.78
C ARG A 315 5.87 8.60 -19.03
N MET A 316 5.05 8.44 -17.99
CA MET A 316 3.80 7.69 -18.03
C MET A 316 2.64 8.58 -17.62
N PHE A 317 1.48 8.45 -18.28
CA PHE A 317 0.29 9.21 -17.97
C PHE A 317 -0.96 8.35 -18.07
N ALA A 318 -1.82 8.38 -17.03
CA ALA A 318 -3.08 7.67 -16.99
C ALA A 318 -4.28 8.62 -16.88
N LEU A 319 -5.43 8.21 -17.44
CA LEU A 319 -6.66 9.00 -17.40
C LEU A 319 -7.37 8.98 -16.03
N GLY A 320 -6.79 8.30 -15.07
CA GLY A 320 -7.28 8.21 -13.69
C GLY A 320 -7.21 6.78 -13.16
N ASN A 321 -7.82 6.56 -12.01
CA ASN A 321 -7.86 5.27 -11.34
C ASN A 321 -9.16 4.51 -11.63
N GLU A 322 -9.07 3.17 -11.78
CA GLU A 322 -10.21 2.23 -11.81
C GLU A 322 -11.42 2.76 -12.57
N LEU A 323 -11.18 3.26 -13.79
CA LEU A 323 -12.21 3.86 -14.60
C LEU A 323 -13.14 2.82 -15.24
N TRP A 324 -14.39 3.19 -15.42
CA TRP A 324 -15.35 2.51 -16.28
C TRP A 324 -16.04 3.55 -17.18
N GLY A 325 -16.97 3.14 -18.05
CA GLY A 325 -17.68 4.06 -18.93
C GLY A 325 -17.22 4.01 -20.39
N ASN A 326 -17.10 5.14 -21.04
CA ASN A 326 -16.91 5.21 -22.50
C ASN A 326 -15.45 5.05 -22.94
N ILE A 327 -15.11 3.86 -23.45
CA ILE A 327 -13.78 3.49 -23.93
C ILE A 327 -13.33 4.34 -25.12
N ASP A 328 -14.24 4.65 -26.05
CA ASP A 328 -13.92 5.46 -27.24
C ASP A 328 -13.56 6.90 -26.83
N LYS A 329 -14.25 7.43 -25.81
CA LYS A 329 -13.93 8.73 -25.25
C LYS A 329 -12.56 8.76 -24.54
N MET A 330 -12.20 7.68 -23.83
CA MET A 330 -10.86 7.53 -23.27
C MET A 330 -9.79 7.52 -24.37
N ALA A 331 -10.02 6.79 -25.47
CA ALA A 331 -9.12 6.75 -26.61
C ALA A 331 -8.97 8.13 -27.30
N GLU A 332 -10.06 8.88 -27.42
CA GLU A 332 -10.06 10.28 -27.92
C GLU A 332 -9.16 11.16 -27.04
N PHE A 333 -9.30 11.12 -25.72
CA PHE A 333 -8.45 11.89 -24.79
C PHE A 333 -6.96 11.56 -24.98
N ILE A 334 -6.61 10.27 -25.05
CA ILE A 334 -5.23 9.88 -25.29
C ILE A 334 -4.73 10.38 -26.64
N ALA A 335 -5.55 10.32 -27.69
CA ALA A 335 -5.14 10.81 -29.01
C ALA A 335 -4.83 12.31 -28.99
N ASP A 336 -5.62 13.12 -28.28
CA ASP A 336 -5.38 14.54 -28.12
C ASP A 336 -4.15 14.82 -27.25
N PHE A 337 -3.98 14.12 -26.12
CA PHE A 337 -2.83 14.27 -25.22
C PHE A 337 -1.52 13.89 -25.91
N ARG A 338 -1.53 12.87 -26.75
CA ARG A 338 -0.37 12.44 -27.53
C ARG A 338 0.09 13.49 -28.55
N GLN A 339 -0.80 14.38 -29.02
CA GLN A 339 -0.39 15.51 -29.86
C GLN A 339 0.38 16.57 -29.05
N ILE A 340 0.11 16.69 -27.76
CA ILE A 340 0.79 17.64 -26.85
C ILE A 340 2.13 17.08 -26.40
N ALA A 341 2.18 15.81 -25.99
CA ALA A 341 3.36 15.16 -25.43
C ALA A 341 3.55 13.76 -26.05
N PRO A 342 4.09 13.69 -27.29
CA PRO A 342 4.22 12.44 -28.04
C PRO A 342 5.29 11.48 -27.49
N ASP A 343 6.15 11.94 -26.58
CA ASP A 343 7.22 11.19 -25.95
C ASP A 343 6.77 10.46 -24.66
N LYS A 344 5.50 10.58 -24.28
CA LYS A 344 4.93 9.89 -23.14
C LYS A 344 4.24 8.60 -23.56
N VAL A 345 4.13 7.66 -22.62
CA VAL A 345 3.30 6.46 -22.78
C VAL A 345 2.01 6.61 -21.99
N TYR A 346 0.92 6.15 -22.55
CA TYR A 346 -0.44 6.41 -22.09
C TYR A 346 -1.21 5.12 -21.79
N THR A 347 -2.05 5.18 -20.73
CA THR A 347 -3.04 4.14 -20.44
C THR A 347 -4.37 4.76 -20.03
N PHE A 348 -5.46 3.99 -20.12
CA PHE A 348 -6.78 4.46 -19.67
C PHE A 348 -6.88 4.58 -18.16
N GLY A 349 -6.04 3.89 -17.44
CA GLY A 349 -6.02 3.77 -16.00
C GLY A 349 -5.95 2.32 -15.60
N SER A 350 -5.46 2.09 -14.40
CA SER A 350 -5.45 0.77 -13.83
C SER A 350 -6.85 0.41 -13.39
N ASN A 351 -7.33 -0.69 -13.84
CA ASN A 351 -8.72 -0.97 -13.67
C ASN A 351 -9.04 -2.44 -13.60
N TYR A 352 -9.71 -2.75 -12.54
CA TYR A 352 -10.50 -3.88 -12.32
C TYR A 352 -11.52 -4.15 -13.45
N TYR A 353 -12.25 -3.13 -13.89
CA TYR A 353 -13.23 -3.26 -14.96
C TYR A 353 -12.58 -3.38 -16.34
N LEU A 354 -11.53 -2.62 -16.60
CA LEU A 354 -10.75 -2.71 -17.84
C LEU A 354 -9.90 -3.98 -17.90
N GLY A 355 -9.49 -4.53 -16.76
CA GLY A 355 -8.79 -5.82 -16.69
C GLY A 355 -9.55 -6.95 -17.37
N TYR A 356 -10.87 -6.98 -17.28
CA TYR A 356 -11.68 -7.96 -18.00
C TYR A 356 -11.76 -7.74 -19.49
N GLN A 357 -11.57 -6.51 -19.94
CA GLN A 357 -11.72 -6.13 -21.33
C GLN A 357 -10.39 -6.16 -22.09
N GLY A 358 -9.28 -6.36 -21.40
CA GLY A 358 -7.94 -6.38 -21.94
C GLY A 358 -7.50 -5.01 -22.51
N VAL A 359 -6.46 -5.04 -23.31
CA VAL A 359 -5.87 -3.86 -23.94
C VAL A 359 -6.82 -3.27 -24.99
N LYS A 360 -7.01 -1.97 -24.97
CA LYS A 360 -7.84 -1.23 -25.92
C LYS A 360 -6.99 -0.35 -26.84
N PRO A 361 -7.50 -0.01 -28.05
CA PRO A 361 -6.82 0.95 -28.93
C PRO A 361 -6.53 2.27 -28.20
N GLY A 362 -5.32 2.76 -28.32
CA GLY A 362 -4.83 3.99 -27.67
C GLY A 362 -3.96 3.74 -26.45
N MET A 363 -4.05 2.58 -25.80
CA MET A 363 -3.18 2.20 -24.70
C MET A 363 -1.78 1.78 -25.21
N ASP A 364 -0.74 2.27 -24.55
CA ASP A 364 0.65 1.84 -24.80
C ASP A 364 1.08 0.75 -23.81
N TYR A 365 0.50 0.74 -22.61
CA TYR A 365 0.72 -0.26 -21.56
C TYR A 365 -0.60 -0.56 -20.84
N PHE A 366 -0.62 -1.67 -20.13
CA PHE A 366 -1.80 -2.15 -19.42
C PHE A 366 -1.50 -2.33 -17.93
N THR A 367 -2.36 -1.80 -17.08
CA THR A 367 -2.30 -2.01 -15.63
C THR A 367 -3.52 -2.77 -15.17
N THR A 368 -3.33 -3.84 -14.40
CA THR A 368 -4.42 -4.67 -13.92
C THR A 368 -4.05 -5.45 -12.65
N CYS A 369 -5.03 -5.68 -11.79
CA CYS A 369 -4.87 -6.60 -10.64
C CYS A 369 -5.27 -8.03 -10.99
N ARG A 370 -5.80 -8.28 -12.19
CA ARG A 370 -6.29 -9.59 -12.61
C ARG A 370 -6.43 -9.69 -14.12
N VAL A 371 -6.35 -10.89 -14.61
CA VAL A 371 -6.49 -11.20 -16.02
C VAL A 371 -7.48 -12.31 -16.21
N GLY A 372 -8.49 -12.07 -17.05
CA GLY A 372 -9.47 -13.06 -17.43
C GLY A 372 -10.61 -13.23 -16.46
N GLY A 373 -11.52 -14.10 -16.86
CA GLY A 373 -12.78 -14.34 -16.16
C GLY A 373 -13.92 -13.46 -16.68
N GLU A 374 -15.13 -13.84 -16.33
CA GLU A 374 -16.34 -13.10 -16.64
C GLU A 374 -16.94 -12.52 -15.35
N GLY A 375 -17.06 -11.22 -15.29
CA GLY A 375 -17.69 -10.53 -14.18
C GLY A 375 -16.88 -10.58 -12.87
N TRP A 376 -17.45 -9.96 -11.85
CA TRP A 376 -16.84 -9.85 -10.54
C TRP A 376 -16.67 -11.21 -9.85
N GLY A 377 -15.46 -11.51 -9.39
CA GLY A 377 -15.13 -12.72 -8.62
C GLY A 377 -14.81 -13.96 -9.45
N ASN A 378 -14.83 -13.87 -10.79
CA ASN A 378 -14.43 -14.96 -11.66
C ASN A 378 -13.12 -14.62 -12.35
N TYR A 379 -11.98 -14.99 -11.76
CA TYR A 379 -10.66 -14.67 -12.27
C TYR A 379 -9.90 -15.94 -12.63
N ASN A 380 -9.21 -15.92 -13.76
CA ASN A 380 -8.33 -16.99 -14.17
C ASN A 380 -6.91 -16.81 -13.63
N THR A 381 -6.49 -15.55 -13.48
CA THR A 381 -5.19 -15.19 -12.92
C THR A 381 -5.29 -13.90 -12.10
N HIS A 382 -4.40 -13.77 -11.13
CA HIS A 382 -4.21 -12.57 -10.33
C HIS A 382 -2.79 -12.05 -10.53
N THR A 383 -2.64 -10.75 -10.53
CA THR A 383 -1.34 -10.06 -10.60
C THR A 383 -1.01 -9.36 -9.30
N ARG A 384 -1.93 -9.34 -8.34
CA ARG A 384 -1.73 -8.83 -6.97
C ARG A 384 -2.56 -9.60 -5.96
N GLY A 385 -2.13 -9.62 -4.71
CA GLY A 385 -2.94 -10.04 -3.59
C GLY A 385 -3.59 -11.40 -3.78
N SER A 386 -2.86 -12.35 -4.38
CA SER A 386 -3.40 -13.67 -4.70
C SER A 386 -4.08 -14.34 -3.52
N PHE A 387 -3.60 -14.04 -2.32
CA PHE A 387 -4.21 -14.54 -1.09
C PHE A 387 -5.41 -13.73 -0.62
N SER A 388 -5.52 -12.46 -0.99
CA SER A 388 -6.63 -11.62 -0.54
C SER A 388 -7.94 -11.92 -1.26
N PHE A 389 -7.90 -12.33 -2.52
CA PHE A 389 -9.12 -12.64 -3.29
C PHE A 389 -9.35 -14.13 -3.52
N ALA A 390 -8.32 -14.84 -3.86
CA ALA A 390 -8.42 -16.27 -4.14
C ALA A 390 -8.46 -17.10 -2.86
N ASP A 391 -8.24 -16.48 -1.70
CA ASP A 391 -8.15 -17.14 -0.41
C ASP A 391 -7.51 -18.49 -0.57
N ALA A 392 -6.38 -18.53 -1.16
CA ALA A 392 -5.54 -19.71 -1.24
C ALA A 392 -6.33 -21.04 -1.34
N ALA A 393 -7.44 -21.01 -2.07
CA ALA A 393 -8.42 -22.11 -2.07
C ALA A 393 -7.82 -23.44 -2.46
N ASP A 394 -6.79 -23.42 -3.27
CA ASP A 394 -6.20 -24.61 -3.88
C ASP A 394 -4.85 -25.00 -3.29
N GLY A 395 -4.71 -24.95 -1.97
CA GLY A 395 -3.48 -25.31 -1.30
C GLY A 395 -2.65 -24.13 -0.85
N GLY A 396 -2.91 -22.93 -1.36
CA GLY A 396 -2.67 -21.67 -0.71
C GLY A 396 -1.28 -21.13 -0.65
N MET A 397 -0.30 -21.79 -1.14
CA MET A 397 1.04 -21.24 -1.22
C MET A 397 1.28 -20.68 -2.62
N ILE A 398 1.78 -19.47 -2.73
CA ILE A 398 2.09 -18.84 -4.01
C ILE A 398 3.00 -19.74 -4.84
N ASN A 399 4.01 -20.34 -4.25
CA ASN A 399 4.88 -21.28 -4.94
C ASN A 399 4.19 -22.57 -5.39
N HIS A 400 3.05 -22.92 -4.80
CA HIS A 400 2.27 -24.08 -5.23
C HIS A 400 1.72 -23.92 -6.65
N PHE A 401 1.35 -22.69 -7.03
CA PHE A 401 0.83 -22.41 -8.37
C PHE A 401 1.92 -22.21 -9.43
N TYR A 402 3.16 -22.18 -9.01
CA TYR A 402 4.27 -21.99 -9.93
C TYR A 402 4.69 -23.34 -10.55
N PRO A 403 4.97 -23.41 -11.85
CA PRO A 403 4.95 -22.38 -12.90
C PRO A 403 3.64 -22.36 -13.72
N ASN A 404 2.53 -22.69 -13.11
CA ASN A 404 1.27 -22.79 -13.82
C ASN A 404 0.63 -21.42 -14.13
N THR A 405 -0.65 -21.40 -14.54
CA THR A 405 -1.31 -20.25 -15.16
C THR A 405 -1.30 -18.95 -14.35
N MET A 406 -1.24 -19.00 -13.04
CA MET A 406 -1.18 -17.78 -12.23
C MET A 406 0.13 -17.00 -12.39
N MET A 407 1.21 -17.75 -12.68
CA MET A 407 2.56 -17.18 -12.86
C MET A 407 2.91 -17.00 -14.32
N ASN A 408 2.02 -17.39 -15.21
CA ASN A 408 2.15 -17.21 -16.64
C ASN A 408 1.04 -16.30 -17.16
N PHE A 409 1.32 -15.02 -17.11
CA PHE A 409 0.39 -13.99 -17.54
C PHE A 409 -0.08 -14.18 -18.99
N GLU A 410 0.80 -14.61 -19.88
CA GLU A 410 0.48 -14.85 -21.30
C GLU A 410 -0.56 -15.98 -21.46
N GLU A 411 -0.41 -17.07 -20.69
CA GLU A 411 -1.39 -18.16 -20.73
C GLU A 411 -2.72 -17.77 -20.09
N GLY A 412 -2.68 -17.05 -18.98
CA GLY A 412 -3.87 -16.49 -18.35
C GLY A 412 -4.66 -15.59 -19.29
N CYS A 413 -3.96 -14.78 -20.06
CA CYS A 413 -4.57 -13.93 -21.08
C CYS A 413 -5.20 -14.74 -22.22
N LYS A 414 -4.55 -15.78 -22.69
CA LYS A 414 -5.10 -16.65 -23.73
C LYS A 414 -6.39 -17.35 -23.28
N LEU A 415 -6.45 -17.77 -22.00
CA LEU A 415 -7.66 -18.36 -21.43
C LEU A 415 -8.82 -17.38 -21.32
N ALA A 416 -8.48 -16.13 -20.96
CA ALA A 416 -9.46 -15.07 -20.71
C ALA A 416 -9.99 -14.40 -21.98
N PHE A 417 -9.13 -14.27 -22.98
CA PHE A 417 -9.39 -13.54 -24.23
C PHE A 417 -9.20 -14.47 -25.42
N PRO A 418 -10.28 -14.96 -26.03
CA PRO A 418 -10.22 -15.81 -27.21
C PRO A 418 -9.39 -15.20 -28.33
N GLU A 419 -8.86 -16.05 -29.22
CA GLU A 419 -8.11 -15.64 -30.39
C GLU A 419 -8.86 -14.59 -31.21
N GLY A 420 -8.19 -13.49 -31.54
CA GLY A 420 -8.80 -12.33 -32.22
C GLY A 420 -9.39 -11.25 -31.31
N SER A 421 -9.33 -11.40 -29.97
CA SER A 421 -9.68 -10.34 -29.02
C SER A 421 -8.64 -9.21 -29.00
N ALA A 422 -8.98 -8.07 -28.40
CA ALA A 422 -8.10 -6.90 -28.29
C ALA A 422 -6.78 -7.17 -27.54
N TRP A 423 -6.71 -8.28 -26.79
CA TRP A 423 -5.52 -8.70 -26.07
C TRP A 423 -4.37 -9.18 -26.97
N THR A 424 -4.62 -9.44 -28.23
CA THR A 424 -3.56 -9.89 -29.16
C THR A 424 -2.44 -8.86 -29.40
N LYS A 425 -2.60 -7.61 -28.96
CA LYS A 425 -1.55 -6.62 -28.99
C LYS A 425 -0.63 -6.81 -27.78
N ALA A 426 0.60 -7.21 -28.02
CA ALA A 426 1.63 -7.28 -27.00
C ALA A 426 2.01 -5.87 -26.52
N VAL A 427 1.70 -5.57 -25.25
CA VAL A 427 2.07 -4.33 -24.56
C VAL A 427 2.64 -4.67 -23.18
N PRO A 428 3.44 -3.81 -22.56
CA PRO A 428 3.85 -4.00 -21.17
C PRO A 428 2.65 -4.09 -20.23
N VAL A 429 2.73 -4.97 -19.24
CA VAL A 429 1.71 -5.15 -18.21
C VAL A 429 2.33 -4.90 -16.83
N ILE A 430 1.63 -4.09 -16.04
CA ILE A 430 2.02 -3.73 -14.68
C ILE A 430 0.95 -4.23 -13.72
N SER A 431 1.36 -4.89 -12.63
CA SER A 431 0.48 -5.24 -11.52
C SER A 431 0.03 -3.96 -10.79
N HIS A 432 -1.30 -3.79 -10.74
CA HIS A 432 -1.93 -2.61 -10.14
C HIS A 432 -2.17 -2.81 -8.65
N GLU A 433 -1.72 -1.86 -7.83
CA GLU A 433 -1.94 -1.82 -6.38
C GLU A 433 -1.59 -3.15 -5.71
N THR A 434 -0.40 -3.64 -6.00
CA THR A 434 0.12 -4.93 -5.55
C THR A 434 0.16 -4.99 -4.02
N ALA A 435 -0.14 -6.16 -3.47
CA ALA A 435 -0.15 -6.54 -2.06
C ALA A 435 -1.36 -5.99 -1.28
N GLN A 436 -1.26 -4.93 -0.49
CA GLN A 436 -2.32 -4.39 0.39
C GLN A 436 -2.59 -5.23 1.65
N PHE A 437 -1.56 -5.82 2.23
CA PHE A 437 -1.66 -6.64 3.43
C PHE A 437 -1.61 -5.77 4.69
N GLN A 438 -2.72 -5.73 5.44
CA GLN A 438 -2.86 -4.88 6.60
C GLN A 438 -2.02 -5.37 7.78
N THR A 439 -1.44 -4.42 8.51
CA THR A 439 -0.75 -4.62 9.79
C THR A 439 -1.54 -4.01 10.95
N TYR A 440 -1.32 -4.50 12.17
CA TYR A 440 -1.86 -3.83 13.35
C TYR A 440 -1.06 -2.53 13.60
N PRO A 441 -1.70 -1.36 13.88
CA PRO A 441 -0.99 -0.09 14.01
C PRO A 441 -0.08 -0.03 15.24
N ASP A 442 1.04 0.70 15.15
CA ASP A 442 1.81 1.12 16.32
C ASP A 442 1.26 2.43 16.87
N PHE A 443 0.63 2.40 18.02
CA PHE A 443 0.05 3.60 18.66
C PHE A 443 1.09 4.61 19.14
N ASP A 444 2.38 4.28 19.15
CA ASP A 444 3.44 5.26 19.42
C ASP A 444 3.56 6.31 18.29
N GLU A 445 3.09 5.99 17.07
CA GLU A 445 3.02 6.91 15.93
C GLU A 445 2.15 8.15 16.23
N ILE A 446 1.13 8.05 17.09
CA ILE A 446 0.27 9.19 17.49
C ILE A 446 1.10 10.41 17.91
N LYS A 447 2.27 10.19 18.53
CA LYS A 447 3.17 11.25 19.01
C LYS A 447 3.81 12.06 17.89
N LYS A 448 3.87 11.52 16.66
CA LYS A 448 4.43 12.19 15.49
C LYS A 448 3.48 13.24 14.87
N TYR A 449 2.19 13.11 15.13
CA TYR A 449 1.16 14.00 14.57
C TYR A 449 1.13 15.34 15.31
N THR A 450 2.16 16.15 15.10
CA THR A 450 2.34 17.47 15.73
C THR A 450 1.90 18.65 14.84
N GLY A 451 1.43 18.32 13.64
CA GLY A 451 1.08 19.31 12.61
C GLY A 451 -0.42 19.53 12.44
N THR A 452 -0.84 19.54 11.18
CA THR A 452 -2.20 19.94 10.76
C THR A 452 -3.21 18.81 10.89
N LEU A 453 -2.83 17.57 10.59
CA LEU A 453 -3.73 16.43 10.72
C LEU A 453 -3.51 15.71 12.06
N TYR A 454 -4.58 15.10 12.59
CA TYR A 454 -4.54 14.39 13.86
C TYR A 454 -5.18 12.99 13.75
N PRO A 455 -4.58 11.93 14.35
CA PRO A 455 -5.00 10.56 14.18
C PRO A 455 -6.03 10.14 15.24
N TYR A 456 -7.20 10.78 15.30
CA TYR A 456 -8.29 10.33 16.20
C TYR A 456 -8.71 8.89 15.95
N ASN A 457 -8.59 8.40 14.69
CA ASN A 457 -8.79 7.01 14.35
C ASN A 457 -7.89 6.06 15.18
N MET A 458 -6.59 6.36 15.28
CA MET A 458 -5.67 5.56 16.12
C MET A 458 -6.02 5.62 17.60
N GLU A 459 -6.45 6.78 18.11
CA GLU A 459 -6.90 6.91 19.50
C GLU A 459 -8.15 6.06 19.78
N VAL A 460 -9.09 6.03 18.82
CA VAL A 460 -10.29 5.19 18.91
C VAL A 460 -9.90 3.70 18.92
N PHE A 461 -9.02 3.27 18.03
CA PHE A 461 -8.55 1.88 17.98
C PHE A 461 -7.81 1.49 19.25
N ARG A 462 -6.93 2.35 19.76
CA ARG A 462 -6.25 2.13 21.04
C ARG A 462 -7.24 1.98 22.20
N SER A 463 -8.25 2.85 22.26
CA SER A 463 -9.28 2.80 23.31
C SER A 463 -10.13 1.52 23.20
N ARG A 464 -10.43 1.03 21.99
CA ARG A 464 -11.14 -0.23 21.78
C ARG A 464 -10.31 -1.42 22.26
N LEU A 465 -9.02 -1.46 21.92
CA LEU A 465 -8.11 -2.51 22.39
C LEU A 465 -7.95 -2.52 23.91
N GLU A 466 -7.89 -1.34 24.56
CA GLU A 466 -7.85 -1.20 26.02
C GLU A 466 -9.11 -1.75 26.67
N LYS A 467 -10.30 -1.45 26.11
CA LYS A 467 -11.58 -1.98 26.58
C LYS A 467 -11.65 -3.50 26.44
N ALA A 468 -11.06 -4.05 25.39
CA ALA A 468 -10.94 -5.49 25.19
C ALA A 468 -9.93 -6.16 26.14
N GLY A 469 -9.17 -5.37 26.92
CA GLY A 469 -8.18 -5.87 27.87
C GLY A 469 -6.90 -6.43 27.24
N MET A 470 -6.52 -5.93 26.06
CA MET A 470 -5.38 -6.42 25.28
C MET A 470 -4.38 -5.31 24.90
N LEU A 471 -4.47 -4.12 25.49
CA LEU A 471 -3.59 -3.01 25.16
C LEU A 471 -2.10 -3.33 25.42
N ASP A 472 -1.81 -4.19 26.39
CA ASP A 472 -0.48 -4.72 26.69
C ASP A 472 0.13 -5.52 25.52
N GLN A 473 -0.70 -6.10 24.65
CA GLN A 473 -0.29 -6.87 23.46
C GLN A 473 -0.18 -6.03 22.19
N ALA A 474 -0.48 -4.73 22.23
CA ALA A 474 -0.54 -3.90 21.01
C ALA A 474 0.75 -3.96 20.18
N LYS A 475 1.92 -3.90 20.82
CA LYS A 475 3.22 -3.99 20.13
C LYS A 475 3.50 -5.39 19.59
N ASP A 476 3.05 -6.42 20.27
CA ASP A 476 3.18 -7.79 19.82
C ASP A 476 2.28 -8.02 18.60
N PHE A 477 1.06 -7.49 18.59
CA PHE A 477 0.18 -7.52 17.44
C PHE A 477 0.79 -6.79 16.23
N HIS A 478 1.38 -5.61 16.46
CA HIS A 478 2.08 -4.87 15.42
C HIS A 478 3.21 -5.70 14.80
N ARG A 479 4.12 -6.24 15.64
CA ARG A 479 5.26 -7.04 15.18
C ARG A 479 4.81 -8.31 14.46
N ALA A 480 3.88 -9.07 15.04
CA ALA A 480 3.48 -10.36 14.51
C ALA A 480 2.69 -10.21 13.19
N SER A 481 1.73 -9.28 13.11
CA SER A 481 1.01 -9.00 11.88
C SER A 481 1.94 -8.42 10.80
N GLY A 482 2.87 -7.53 11.18
CA GLY A 482 3.83 -6.92 10.28
C GLY A 482 4.83 -7.91 9.71
N ALA A 483 5.37 -8.82 10.54
CA ALA A 483 6.28 -9.87 10.07
C ALA A 483 5.61 -10.80 9.06
N TRP A 484 4.34 -11.13 9.26
CA TRP A 484 3.59 -11.93 8.31
C TRP A 484 3.25 -11.15 7.04
N SER A 485 2.79 -9.92 7.16
CA SER A 485 2.55 -9.02 6.03
C SER A 485 3.78 -8.88 5.13
N LEU A 486 4.97 -8.74 5.73
CA LEU A 486 6.24 -8.67 5.02
C LEU A 486 6.51 -9.92 4.16
N GLN A 487 6.22 -11.12 4.68
CA GLN A 487 6.35 -12.37 3.92
C GLN A 487 5.38 -12.43 2.74
N LEU A 488 4.18 -11.93 2.93
CA LEU A 488 3.16 -11.84 1.87
C LEU A 488 3.57 -10.83 0.79
N TYR A 489 4.09 -9.67 1.16
CA TYR A 489 4.66 -8.69 0.22
C TYR A 489 5.79 -9.28 -0.61
N LYS A 490 6.72 -9.97 0.04
CA LYS A 490 7.81 -10.68 -0.64
C LYS A 490 7.27 -11.62 -1.71
N GLN A 491 6.27 -12.44 -1.37
CA GLN A 491 5.74 -13.43 -2.30
C GLN A 491 4.97 -12.79 -3.46
N ASP A 492 4.20 -11.72 -3.23
CA ASP A 492 3.50 -11.01 -4.30
C ASP A 492 4.48 -10.34 -5.28
N ILE A 493 5.51 -9.66 -4.77
CA ILE A 493 6.55 -9.04 -5.61
C ILE A 493 7.32 -10.11 -6.40
N GLU A 494 7.71 -11.20 -5.74
CA GLU A 494 8.40 -12.31 -6.40
C GLU A 494 7.51 -13.03 -7.41
N MET A 495 6.21 -13.11 -7.18
CA MET A 495 5.26 -13.63 -8.16
C MET A 495 5.27 -12.79 -9.44
N ASP A 496 5.22 -11.46 -9.32
CA ASP A 496 5.32 -10.56 -10.47
C ASP A 496 6.67 -10.72 -11.20
N LEU A 497 7.78 -10.83 -10.46
CA LEU A 497 9.11 -11.05 -11.03
C LEU A 497 9.26 -12.40 -11.74
N ARG A 498 8.61 -13.46 -11.25
CA ARG A 498 8.59 -14.80 -11.88
C ARG A 498 7.61 -14.90 -13.04
N THR A 499 6.68 -13.98 -13.16
CA THR A 499 5.68 -14.00 -14.23
C THR A 499 6.31 -13.56 -15.54
N LYS A 500 6.33 -14.46 -16.51
CA LYS A 500 6.89 -14.18 -17.83
C LYS A 500 6.19 -13.00 -18.50
N ASN A 501 6.97 -12.08 -19.04
CA ASN A 501 6.51 -10.86 -19.75
C ASN A 501 5.78 -9.85 -18.85
N MET A 502 5.82 -10.00 -17.53
CA MET A 502 5.43 -8.93 -16.61
C MET A 502 6.43 -7.79 -16.70
N ALA A 503 5.96 -6.55 -16.66
CA ALA A 503 6.80 -5.36 -16.87
C ALA A 503 6.95 -4.50 -15.61
N GLY A 504 6.24 -4.83 -14.53
CA GLY A 504 6.33 -4.08 -13.28
C GLY A 504 5.18 -4.33 -12.31
N PHE A 505 5.27 -3.67 -11.18
CA PHE A 505 4.21 -3.59 -10.17
C PHE A 505 4.12 -2.16 -9.61
N GLN A 506 2.98 -1.85 -9.00
CA GLN A 506 2.72 -0.61 -8.25
C GLN A 506 2.14 -1.00 -6.90
N LEU A 507 2.95 -0.95 -5.83
CA LEU A 507 2.53 -1.32 -4.48
C LEU A 507 1.42 -0.40 -3.96
N LEU A 508 0.50 -0.91 -3.22
CA LEU A 508 -0.32 -0.21 -2.26
C LEU A 508 -0.08 -0.84 -0.89
N ASP A 509 0.85 -0.37 -0.10
CA ASP A 509 1.77 0.66 -0.49
C ASP A 509 3.11 0.45 0.26
N LEU A 510 4.12 1.24 -0.03
CA LEU A 510 5.34 1.33 0.78
C LEU A 510 5.06 2.05 2.11
N GLN A 511 4.19 3.05 2.09
CA GLN A 511 3.80 3.93 3.18
C GLN A 511 2.40 3.60 3.67
N ASP A 512 2.14 3.71 4.97
CA ASP A 512 0.78 3.66 5.50
C ASP A 512 -0.10 4.73 4.87
N TYR A 513 -1.32 4.32 4.54
CA TYR A 513 -2.32 5.18 3.96
C TYR A 513 -3.49 5.35 4.95
N PRO A 514 -3.40 6.33 5.89
CA PRO A 514 -4.42 6.53 6.92
C PRO A 514 -5.68 7.24 6.41
N GLY A 515 -6.03 7.01 5.15
CA GLY A 515 -7.28 7.38 4.48
C GLY A 515 -8.06 6.12 4.09
N GLN A 516 -9.22 6.27 3.47
CA GLN A 516 -10.05 5.17 2.96
C GLN A 516 -10.11 3.91 3.87
N GLY A 517 -10.45 4.09 5.17
CA GLY A 517 -10.55 2.99 6.13
C GLY A 517 -9.28 2.73 6.94
N SER A 518 -8.39 3.68 7.01
CA SER A 518 -7.12 3.60 7.76
C SER A 518 -6.28 2.40 7.32
N ALA A 519 -5.85 2.40 6.06
CA ALA A 519 -5.05 1.33 5.49
C ALA A 519 -3.60 1.34 6.02
N TYR A 520 -3.36 0.58 7.09
CA TYR A 520 -2.02 0.37 7.67
C TYR A 520 -1.30 -0.75 6.92
N VAL A 521 -1.03 -0.53 5.64
CA VAL A 521 -0.47 -1.54 4.72
C VAL A 521 1.01 -1.30 4.40
N GLY A 522 1.56 -0.14 4.76
CA GLY A 522 2.96 0.18 4.51
C GLY A 522 3.93 -0.57 5.41
N ILE A 523 5.17 -0.69 4.97
CA ILE A 523 6.32 -1.02 5.82
C ILE A 523 6.93 0.24 6.45
N LEU A 524 6.55 1.41 5.91
CA LEU A 524 6.77 2.74 6.46
C LEU A 524 5.46 3.28 7.01
N ASP A 525 5.56 4.13 8.03
CA ASP A 525 4.39 4.81 8.59
C ASP A 525 3.91 5.98 7.70
N ALA A 526 2.91 6.72 8.13
CA ALA A 526 2.35 7.85 7.38
C ALA A 526 3.34 9.02 7.15
N PHE A 527 4.50 9.00 7.79
CA PHE A 527 5.58 9.98 7.65
C PHE A 527 6.74 9.49 6.80
N MET A 528 6.64 8.31 6.17
CA MET A 528 7.71 7.62 5.47
C MET A 528 8.86 7.15 6.40
N ASP A 529 8.63 7.05 7.70
CA ASP A 529 9.58 6.48 8.65
C ASP A 529 9.42 4.97 8.79
N PRO A 530 10.51 4.20 9.01
CA PRO A 530 10.43 2.76 9.22
C PRO A 530 9.56 2.37 10.42
N LYS A 531 8.63 1.45 10.21
CA LYS A 531 7.80 0.84 11.28
C LYS A 531 8.54 -0.21 12.11
N GLY A 532 9.81 -0.49 11.78
CA GLY A 532 10.61 -1.52 12.46
C GLY A 532 10.28 -2.95 12.02
N LEU A 533 9.56 -3.13 10.92
CA LEU A 533 9.16 -4.44 10.40
C LEU A 533 10.27 -5.10 9.58
N CYS A 534 11.03 -4.32 8.85
CA CYS A 534 12.24 -4.73 8.13
C CYS A 534 13.19 -3.55 7.92
N THR A 535 14.42 -3.87 7.57
CA THR A 535 15.41 -2.90 7.08
C THR A 535 15.29 -2.75 5.55
N GLU A 536 15.82 -1.66 5.00
CA GLU A 536 15.94 -1.47 3.54
C GLU A 536 16.74 -2.62 2.91
N ARG A 537 17.76 -3.12 3.59
CA ARG A 537 18.58 -4.23 3.12
C ARG A 537 17.76 -5.52 2.99
N GLU A 538 16.91 -5.83 3.96
CA GLU A 538 16.03 -7.00 3.92
C GLU A 538 15.01 -6.87 2.79
N TRP A 539 14.39 -5.70 2.66
CA TRP A 539 13.41 -5.42 1.60
C TRP A 539 14.02 -5.54 0.19
N ARG A 540 15.26 -5.09 0.01
CA ARG A 540 15.96 -5.20 -1.28
C ARG A 540 16.32 -6.63 -1.70
N GLN A 541 16.09 -7.64 -0.88
CA GLN A 541 16.23 -9.03 -1.32
C GLN A 541 15.27 -9.40 -2.46
N TRP A 542 14.10 -8.77 -2.49
CA TRP A 542 13.07 -9.00 -3.53
C TRP A 542 12.67 -7.73 -4.29
N CYS A 543 13.05 -6.57 -3.85
CA CYS A 543 12.81 -5.29 -4.52
C CYS A 543 14.12 -4.65 -4.94
N ALA A 544 14.75 -5.20 -5.98
CA ALA A 544 16.05 -4.77 -6.49
C ALA A 544 16.13 -4.94 -8.02
N PRO A 545 17.11 -4.31 -8.69
CA PRO A 545 17.32 -4.48 -10.13
C PRO A 545 17.67 -5.92 -10.53
N VAL A 546 18.29 -6.68 -9.63
CA VAL A 546 18.57 -8.11 -9.81
C VAL A 546 18.06 -8.87 -8.61
N VAL A 547 17.23 -9.88 -8.85
CA VAL A 547 16.66 -10.72 -7.79
C VAL A 547 16.86 -12.20 -8.12
N PRO A 548 17.62 -12.95 -7.33
CA PRO A 548 17.62 -14.40 -7.40
C PRO A 548 16.37 -14.97 -6.73
N LEU A 549 15.69 -15.91 -7.39
CA LEU A 549 14.34 -16.38 -7.07
C LEU A 549 14.31 -17.90 -6.90
N LEU A 550 13.68 -18.37 -5.82
CA LEU A 550 13.35 -19.79 -5.65
C LEU A 550 12.03 -20.09 -6.36
N VAL A 551 12.02 -21.19 -7.09
CA VAL A 551 10.83 -21.78 -7.70
C VAL A 551 10.63 -23.17 -7.12
N ALA A 552 9.71 -23.29 -6.18
CA ALA A 552 9.36 -24.53 -5.50
C ALA A 552 7.83 -24.66 -5.38
N ASP A 553 7.34 -25.89 -5.30
CA ASP A 553 5.91 -26.17 -5.18
C ASP A 553 5.39 -26.01 -3.73
N ARG A 554 6.28 -25.97 -2.74
CA ARG A 554 5.94 -25.88 -1.30
C ARG A 554 7.14 -25.44 -0.47
N PHE A 555 6.88 -25.12 0.79
CA PHE A 555 7.89 -24.73 1.78
C PHE A 555 8.17 -25.80 2.83
N CYS A 556 7.29 -26.78 2.97
CA CYS A 556 7.35 -27.83 3.99
C CYS A 556 7.50 -29.22 3.35
N PHE A 557 8.46 -30.00 3.85
CA PHE A 557 8.87 -31.27 3.30
C PHE A 557 8.93 -32.36 4.38
N THR A 558 8.86 -33.63 3.99
CA THR A 558 9.23 -34.73 4.85
C THR A 558 10.65 -35.23 4.52
N ASN A 559 11.31 -35.87 5.50
CA ASN A 559 12.70 -36.32 5.35
C ASN A 559 12.86 -37.52 4.39
N ASN A 560 11.77 -38.16 3.94
CA ASN A 560 11.79 -39.19 2.91
C ASN A 560 11.51 -38.62 1.51
N GLU A 561 11.36 -37.31 1.40
CA GLU A 561 11.28 -36.56 0.15
C GLU A 561 12.58 -35.81 -0.08
N GLY A 562 12.82 -35.32 -1.27
CA GLY A 562 13.88 -34.36 -1.57
C GLY A 562 13.27 -32.99 -1.92
N ILE A 563 14.06 -31.93 -1.84
CA ILE A 563 13.69 -30.66 -2.44
C ILE A 563 14.00 -30.71 -3.93
N HIS A 564 12.97 -30.62 -4.76
CA HIS A 564 13.10 -30.41 -6.19
C HIS A 564 12.63 -29.01 -6.51
N ALA A 565 13.53 -28.15 -6.94
CA ALA A 565 13.24 -26.74 -7.16
C ALA A 565 14.13 -26.18 -8.27
N TRP A 566 13.80 -24.99 -8.76
CA TRP A 566 14.64 -24.25 -9.70
C TRP A 566 15.04 -22.93 -9.09
N ILE A 567 16.19 -22.42 -9.50
CA ILE A 567 16.61 -21.06 -9.24
C ILE A 567 16.47 -20.27 -10.54
N GLN A 568 15.72 -19.19 -10.46
CA GLN A 568 15.64 -18.18 -11.51
C GLN A 568 16.38 -16.91 -11.08
N VAL A 569 16.69 -16.06 -12.05
CA VAL A 569 17.21 -14.73 -11.82
C VAL A 569 16.39 -13.75 -12.69
N ALA A 570 15.85 -12.72 -12.05
CA ALA A 570 15.28 -11.57 -12.71
C ALA A 570 16.38 -10.49 -12.78
N ASN A 571 16.91 -10.22 -13.99
CA ASN A 571 17.97 -9.24 -14.22
C ASN A 571 17.45 -8.06 -15.06
N TYR A 572 17.17 -6.95 -14.39
CA TYR A 572 16.73 -5.70 -15.00
C TYR A 572 17.65 -4.52 -14.63
N SER A 573 18.92 -4.82 -14.36
CA SER A 573 19.91 -3.81 -13.98
C SER A 573 20.59 -3.10 -15.16
N GLY A 574 20.50 -3.69 -16.35
CA GLY A 574 21.34 -3.31 -17.50
C GLY A 574 22.78 -3.81 -17.40
N GLU A 575 23.16 -4.49 -16.34
CA GLU A 575 24.48 -5.09 -16.18
C GLU A 575 24.52 -6.54 -16.67
N SER A 576 25.60 -6.89 -17.33
CA SER A 576 25.80 -8.29 -17.76
C SER A 576 26.18 -9.15 -16.55
N LEU A 577 25.41 -10.22 -16.32
CA LEU A 577 25.74 -11.27 -15.37
C LEU A 577 26.59 -12.41 -15.99
N ASN A 578 27.01 -12.28 -17.24
CA ASN A 578 27.73 -13.32 -17.96
C ASN A 578 28.98 -13.82 -17.24
N GLY A 579 29.01 -15.12 -16.93
CA GLY A 579 30.12 -15.77 -16.27
C GLY A 579 30.21 -15.52 -14.75
N LYS A 580 29.35 -14.65 -14.18
CA LYS A 580 29.23 -14.52 -12.72
C LYS A 580 28.68 -15.83 -12.13
N THR A 581 28.89 -16.03 -10.84
CA THR A 581 28.46 -17.23 -10.15
C THR A 581 27.31 -16.91 -9.22
N LEU A 582 26.21 -17.65 -9.33
CA LEU A 582 25.18 -17.69 -8.30
C LEU A 582 25.52 -18.83 -7.35
N HIS A 583 25.78 -18.51 -6.10
CA HIS A 583 25.96 -19.46 -5.01
C HIS A 583 24.63 -19.69 -4.30
N TRP A 584 24.37 -20.94 -3.94
CA TRP A 584 23.27 -21.30 -3.07
C TRP A 584 23.77 -22.15 -1.90
N GLU A 585 23.21 -21.91 -0.73
CA GLU A 585 23.51 -22.68 0.47
C GLU A 585 22.23 -22.93 1.26
N LEU A 586 21.97 -24.20 1.58
CA LEU A 586 20.92 -24.60 2.52
C LEU A 586 21.57 -24.82 3.89
N THR A 587 21.06 -24.12 4.89
CA THR A 587 21.56 -24.16 6.27
C THR A 587 20.48 -24.56 7.27
N ALA A 588 20.90 -25.17 8.38
CA ALA A 588 20.13 -25.39 9.60
C ALA A 588 20.93 -24.82 10.78
N THR A 589 21.49 -25.67 11.66
CA THR A 589 22.51 -25.28 12.65
C THR A 589 23.91 -25.16 12.04
N GLY A 590 24.07 -25.47 10.77
CA GLY A 590 25.26 -25.42 9.96
C GLY A 590 24.92 -25.68 8.50
N SER A 591 25.91 -25.68 7.60
CA SER A 591 25.70 -25.96 6.17
C SER A 591 25.23 -27.40 5.99
N VAL A 592 24.13 -27.56 5.24
CA VAL A 592 23.50 -28.87 4.91
C VAL A 592 23.87 -29.27 3.49
N ALA A 593 23.73 -28.35 2.56
CA ALA A 593 24.04 -28.52 1.15
C ALA A 593 24.37 -27.17 0.53
N SER A 594 25.24 -27.17 -0.47
CA SER A 594 25.59 -25.96 -1.21
C SER A 594 25.98 -26.28 -2.64
N GLY A 595 25.97 -25.28 -3.49
CA GLY A 595 26.42 -25.41 -4.86
C GLY A 595 26.43 -24.06 -5.58
N GLU A 596 26.65 -24.12 -6.86
CA GLU A 596 26.78 -22.93 -7.68
C GLU A 596 26.26 -23.12 -9.11
N PHE A 597 25.85 -22.02 -9.73
CA PHE A 597 25.45 -21.93 -11.13
C PHE A 597 26.20 -20.80 -11.81
N LYS A 598 26.72 -21.08 -13.01
CA LYS A 598 27.27 -20.03 -13.88
C LYS A 598 26.15 -19.35 -14.63
N LEU A 599 26.08 -18.03 -14.55
CA LEU A 599 25.00 -17.25 -15.14
C LEU A 599 25.28 -16.91 -16.60
N PRO A 600 24.26 -16.91 -17.46
CA PRO A 600 24.35 -16.46 -18.86
C PRO A 600 24.34 -14.93 -18.97
N SER A 601 24.59 -14.44 -20.19
CA SER A 601 24.46 -13.02 -20.52
C SER A 601 23.03 -12.66 -20.94
N THR A 602 22.05 -12.92 -20.06
CA THR A 602 20.63 -12.71 -20.39
C THR A 602 20.06 -11.59 -19.51
N GLU A 603 19.36 -10.65 -20.13
CA GLU A 603 18.49 -9.68 -19.44
C GLU A 603 17.10 -10.28 -19.25
N GLY A 604 16.34 -9.74 -18.29
CA GLY A 604 15.03 -10.22 -17.95
C GLY A 604 15.04 -11.46 -17.06
N LEU A 605 13.97 -12.26 -17.11
CA LEU A 605 13.80 -13.46 -16.31
C LEU A 605 14.40 -14.67 -17.02
N PHE A 606 15.29 -15.40 -16.34
CA PHE A 606 15.86 -16.66 -16.83
C PHE A 606 16.09 -17.69 -15.71
N THR A 607 16.17 -18.98 -16.06
CA THR A 607 16.51 -20.06 -15.14
C THR A 607 18.02 -20.23 -15.05
N ALA A 608 18.55 -20.16 -13.82
CA ALA A 608 19.98 -20.37 -13.53
C ALA A 608 20.34 -21.84 -13.36
N GLY A 609 19.46 -22.64 -12.72
CA GLY A 609 19.71 -24.06 -12.51
C GLY A 609 18.61 -24.77 -11.72
N GLU A 610 18.81 -26.06 -11.50
CA GLU A 610 17.90 -26.95 -10.78
C GLU A 610 18.53 -27.39 -9.46
N LEU A 611 17.73 -27.37 -8.38
CA LEU A 611 18.09 -27.86 -7.06
C LEU A 611 17.50 -29.26 -6.84
N ASN A 612 18.36 -30.20 -6.41
CA ASN A 612 17.96 -31.52 -5.98
C ASN A 612 18.68 -31.81 -4.66
N ILE A 613 17.98 -31.72 -3.53
CA ILE A 613 18.57 -31.80 -2.19
C ILE A 613 17.92 -32.96 -1.43
N ASP A 614 18.77 -33.88 -0.93
CA ASP A 614 18.35 -35.00 -0.07
C ASP A 614 18.11 -34.51 1.37
N LEU A 615 16.95 -34.82 1.93
CA LEU A 615 16.56 -34.50 3.28
C LEU A 615 16.58 -35.66 4.27
N SER A 616 17.04 -36.84 3.83
CA SER A 616 17.00 -38.10 4.62
C SER A 616 17.78 -38.05 5.95
N ALA A 617 18.72 -37.11 6.08
CA ALA A 617 19.52 -36.92 7.30
C ALA A 617 18.74 -36.25 8.48
N PHE A 618 17.55 -35.70 8.22
CA PHE A 618 16.80 -35.03 9.25
C PHE A 618 15.86 -35.97 10.02
N ASP A 619 16.20 -36.28 11.25
CA ASP A 619 15.41 -37.12 12.15
C ASP A 619 14.49 -36.34 13.11
N LYS A 620 14.55 -35.01 13.04
CA LYS A 620 13.77 -34.05 13.87
C LYS A 620 13.19 -32.93 13.02
N PRO A 621 12.06 -32.35 13.45
CA PRO A 621 11.56 -31.14 12.85
C PRO A 621 12.63 -30.04 12.83
N THR A 622 12.93 -29.52 11.66
CA THR A 622 14.01 -28.56 11.48
C THR A 622 13.58 -27.45 10.54
N LYS A 623 13.78 -26.21 10.96
CA LYS A 623 13.74 -25.06 10.08
C LYS A 623 15.04 -24.98 9.29
N LEU A 624 14.94 -24.82 8.00
CA LEU A 624 16.06 -24.66 7.06
C LEU A 624 16.00 -23.25 6.47
N GLN A 625 17.15 -22.72 6.09
CA GLN A 625 17.21 -21.48 5.34
C GLN A 625 18.02 -21.69 4.07
N LEU A 626 17.41 -21.41 2.92
CA LEU A 626 18.08 -21.35 1.64
C LEU A 626 18.55 -19.92 1.38
N CYS A 627 19.84 -19.74 1.21
CA CYS A 627 20.48 -18.47 0.85
C CYS A 627 20.94 -18.52 -0.61
N LEU A 628 20.61 -17.51 -1.39
CA LEU A 628 21.05 -17.31 -2.76
C LEU A 628 21.88 -16.02 -2.82
N SER A 629 23.02 -16.02 -3.51
CA SER A 629 23.89 -14.85 -3.64
C SER A 629 24.64 -14.86 -4.97
N ILE A 630 24.75 -13.70 -5.61
CA ILE A 630 25.47 -13.57 -6.90
C ILE A 630 26.82 -12.90 -6.65
N GLU A 631 27.90 -13.65 -6.87
CA GLU A 631 29.29 -13.21 -6.69
C GLU A 631 29.62 -12.04 -7.65
N ASP A 632 30.54 -11.17 -7.21
CA ASP A 632 31.03 -10.01 -7.96
C ASP A 632 29.90 -9.04 -8.39
N THR A 633 28.82 -8.96 -7.61
CA THR A 633 27.78 -7.96 -7.75
C THR A 633 27.72 -7.09 -6.50
N GLU A 634 27.27 -5.84 -6.65
CA GLU A 634 27.11 -4.93 -5.53
C GLU A 634 25.86 -4.05 -5.73
N TYR A 635 24.99 -4.04 -4.71
CA TYR A 635 23.86 -3.13 -4.64
C TYR A 635 23.75 -2.62 -3.19
N TYR A 636 24.01 -1.33 -2.97
CA TYR A 636 24.11 -0.74 -1.64
C TYR A 636 25.09 -1.48 -0.70
N GLY A 637 26.28 -1.81 -1.22
CA GLY A 637 27.39 -2.42 -0.46
C GLY A 637 27.25 -3.91 -0.15
N VAL A 638 26.28 -4.60 -0.75
CA VAL A 638 26.10 -6.04 -0.60
C VAL A 638 25.85 -6.70 -1.96
N PRO A 639 26.25 -7.98 -2.15
CA PRO A 639 25.87 -8.74 -3.33
C PRO A 639 24.36 -8.86 -3.46
N TYR A 640 23.84 -8.97 -4.70
CA TYR A 640 22.44 -9.39 -4.88
C TYR A 640 22.23 -10.74 -4.25
N HIS A 641 21.25 -10.83 -3.36
CA HIS A 641 20.98 -12.03 -2.58
C HIS A 641 19.50 -12.14 -2.25
N ASN A 642 19.04 -13.35 -1.90
CA ASN A 642 17.72 -13.62 -1.40
C ASN A 642 17.74 -14.79 -0.43
N THR A 643 16.79 -14.88 0.49
CA THR A 643 16.70 -15.94 1.49
C THR A 643 15.29 -16.50 1.57
N TYR A 644 15.19 -17.82 1.80
CA TYR A 644 13.92 -18.53 1.93
C TYR A 644 13.94 -19.46 3.13
N ASP A 645 12.92 -19.38 3.96
CA ASP A 645 12.71 -20.33 5.05
C ASP A 645 11.94 -21.52 4.53
N LEU A 646 12.45 -22.73 4.85
CA LEU A 646 11.86 -24.01 4.52
C LEU A 646 11.79 -24.87 5.79
N TRP A 647 10.96 -25.90 5.78
CA TRP A 647 10.84 -26.78 6.92
C TRP A 647 10.90 -28.25 6.48
N VAL A 648 11.59 -29.08 7.28
CA VAL A 648 11.62 -30.52 7.08
C VAL A 648 11.14 -31.21 8.35
N TYR A 649 10.29 -32.20 8.18
CA TYR A 649 9.74 -33.03 9.25
C TYR A 649 10.06 -34.51 9.00
N PRO A 650 10.27 -35.30 10.07
CA PRO A 650 10.30 -36.77 9.92
C PRO A 650 9.00 -37.28 9.29
N ALA A 651 9.08 -38.27 8.46
CA ALA A 651 7.93 -38.93 7.82
C ALA A 651 7.17 -39.79 8.84
N TRP A 652 6.56 -39.17 9.83
CA TRP A 652 5.74 -39.88 10.82
C TRP A 652 4.47 -40.45 10.17
N SER A 653 4.31 -41.78 10.24
CA SER A 653 3.18 -42.45 9.61
C SER A 653 2.06 -42.87 10.55
N ASP A 654 2.35 -42.94 11.89
CA ASP A 654 1.42 -43.47 12.87
C ASP A 654 1.39 -42.64 14.14
N LEU A 655 0.22 -42.05 14.44
CA LEU A 655 -0.07 -41.27 15.63
C LEU A 655 -0.95 -42.05 16.63
N SER A 656 -1.42 -43.25 16.28
CA SER A 656 -2.42 -44.00 17.04
C SER A 656 -2.03 -44.27 18.49
N LYS A 657 -0.73 -44.46 18.74
CA LYS A 657 -0.23 -44.65 20.11
C LYS A 657 -0.43 -43.39 20.97
N LEU A 658 -0.17 -42.22 20.43
CA LEU A 658 -0.37 -40.95 21.14
C LEU A 658 -1.86 -40.67 21.32
N GLU A 659 -2.65 -40.86 20.28
CA GLU A 659 -4.11 -40.70 20.31
C GLU A 659 -4.75 -41.60 21.36
N SER A 660 -4.27 -42.85 21.54
CA SER A 660 -4.79 -43.75 22.58
C SER A 660 -4.54 -43.28 24.03
N MET A 661 -3.63 -42.35 24.23
CA MET A 661 -3.29 -41.78 25.55
C MET A 661 -4.08 -40.53 25.91
N VAL A 662 -4.76 -39.92 24.95
CA VAL A 662 -5.55 -38.68 25.08
C VAL A 662 -6.99 -38.99 24.66
N THR A 663 -7.98 -38.41 25.30
CA THR A 663 -9.35 -38.44 24.78
C THR A 663 -9.53 -37.34 23.75
N VAL A 664 -9.62 -37.72 22.48
CA VAL A 664 -9.86 -36.79 21.36
C VAL A 664 -11.36 -36.79 21.04
N THR A 665 -11.99 -35.63 20.95
CA THR A 665 -13.43 -35.51 20.71
C THR A 665 -13.78 -34.17 20.05
N ASN A 666 -14.87 -34.11 19.32
CA ASN A 666 -15.46 -32.89 18.78
C ASN A 666 -16.61 -32.35 19.65
N GLN A 667 -17.01 -33.08 20.68
CA GLN A 667 -18.08 -32.65 21.61
C GLN A 667 -17.71 -32.97 23.06
N LEU A 668 -18.14 -32.10 23.97
CA LEU A 668 -18.00 -32.31 25.39
C LEU A 668 -19.14 -33.24 25.89
N ASP A 669 -19.09 -34.48 25.46
CA ASP A 669 -20.07 -35.52 25.80
C ASP A 669 -19.84 -36.14 27.18
N GLU A 670 -20.70 -37.11 27.60
CA GLU A 670 -20.60 -37.79 28.89
C GLU A 670 -19.25 -38.51 29.03
N LEU A 671 -18.68 -39.03 27.95
CA LEU A 671 -17.37 -39.70 27.99
C LEU A 671 -16.27 -38.69 28.30
N ALA A 672 -16.21 -37.62 27.54
CA ALA A 672 -15.23 -36.54 27.73
C ALA A 672 -15.31 -35.93 29.14
N ILE A 673 -16.52 -35.66 29.63
CA ILE A 673 -16.76 -35.18 31.01
C ILE A 673 -16.25 -36.19 32.04
N SER A 674 -16.60 -37.48 31.90
CA SER A 674 -16.11 -38.55 32.77
C SER A 674 -14.58 -38.66 32.79
N GLN A 675 -13.90 -38.43 31.68
CA GLN A 675 -12.44 -38.41 31.65
C GLN A 675 -11.84 -37.22 32.38
N LEU A 676 -12.42 -36.03 32.22
CA LEU A 676 -12.01 -34.82 32.99
C LEU A 676 -12.21 -35.03 34.50
N GLU A 677 -13.33 -35.59 34.94
CA GLU A 677 -13.58 -35.92 36.36
C GLU A 677 -12.55 -36.89 36.93
N LYS A 678 -12.07 -37.83 36.10
CA LYS A 678 -11.01 -38.78 36.46
C LYS A 678 -9.60 -38.17 36.42
N GLY A 679 -9.47 -36.90 36.12
CA GLY A 679 -8.18 -36.21 36.04
C GLY A 679 -7.39 -36.48 34.77
N LYS A 680 -8.04 -36.89 33.67
CA LYS A 680 -7.41 -37.20 32.39
C LYS A 680 -7.33 -35.98 31.51
N SER A 681 -6.55 -36.10 30.39
CA SER A 681 -6.38 -35.11 29.35
C SER A 681 -7.43 -35.31 28.25
N VAL A 682 -8.11 -34.23 27.87
CA VAL A 682 -9.10 -34.20 26.77
C VAL A 682 -8.66 -33.15 25.75
N LEU A 683 -8.59 -33.55 24.48
CA LEU A 683 -8.46 -32.67 23.31
C LEU A 683 -9.85 -32.49 22.71
N LEU A 684 -10.36 -31.28 22.80
CA LEU A 684 -11.65 -30.90 22.23
C LEU A 684 -11.41 -30.13 20.91
N MET A 685 -11.96 -30.62 19.82
CA MET A 685 -11.96 -29.94 18.50
C MET A 685 -13.42 -29.69 18.09
N PRO A 686 -14.08 -28.66 18.64
CA PRO A 686 -15.50 -28.44 18.41
C PRO A 686 -15.76 -27.89 17.01
N GLU A 687 -16.99 -28.11 16.51
CA GLU A 687 -17.46 -27.48 15.29
C GLU A 687 -17.63 -25.95 15.49
N ALA A 688 -17.56 -25.20 14.37
CA ALA A 688 -17.80 -23.76 14.37
C ALA A 688 -19.23 -23.42 14.84
N ASN A 689 -19.38 -22.32 15.56
CA ASN A 689 -20.66 -21.74 15.95
C ASN A 689 -20.62 -20.20 15.78
N ASP A 690 -21.66 -19.51 16.20
CA ASP A 690 -21.78 -18.06 16.08
C ASP A 690 -20.74 -17.24 16.87
N LEU A 691 -19.94 -17.89 17.71
CA LEU A 691 -18.81 -17.29 18.43
C LEU A 691 -17.48 -17.39 17.70
N CYS A 692 -17.48 -17.93 16.48
CA CYS A 692 -16.27 -18.20 15.73
C CYS A 692 -16.15 -17.27 14.52
N VAL A 693 -14.93 -16.95 14.15
CA VAL A 693 -14.56 -16.37 12.83
C VAL A 693 -13.86 -17.42 12.01
N GLY A 694 -13.98 -17.35 10.68
CA GLY A 694 -13.29 -18.29 9.81
C GLY A 694 -11.77 -18.15 9.87
N GLY A 695 -11.05 -19.21 9.53
CA GLY A 695 -9.60 -19.17 9.39
C GLY A 695 -9.19 -18.35 8.16
N LEU A 696 -8.35 -17.35 8.33
CA LEU A 696 -7.77 -16.55 7.27
C LEU A 696 -6.25 -16.65 7.35
N PHE A 697 -5.64 -17.20 6.29
CA PHE A 697 -4.19 -17.44 6.29
C PHE A 697 -3.38 -16.16 6.07
N GLN A 698 -3.75 -15.33 5.09
CA GLN A 698 -3.14 -14.02 4.90
C GLN A 698 -3.60 -13.03 5.98
N THR A 699 -2.96 -11.87 6.04
CA THR A 699 -3.53 -10.74 6.77
C THR A 699 -4.72 -10.17 5.99
N ASP A 700 -5.64 -9.53 6.72
CA ASP A 700 -6.80 -8.91 6.10
C ASP A 700 -6.39 -7.93 4.99
N TYR A 701 -7.30 -7.76 4.03
CA TYR A 701 -7.18 -6.77 2.99
C TYR A 701 -7.52 -5.38 3.55
N TRP A 702 -6.79 -4.40 3.15
CA TRP A 702 -6.61 -3.06 3.74
C TRP A 702 -7.84 -2.36 4.34
N ASN A 703 -9.07 -2.71 4.00
CA ASN A 703 -10.27 -2.03 4.50
C ASN A 703 -11.38 -3.03 4.77
N PHE A 704 -11.32 -3.71 5.92
CA PHE A 704 -12.33 -4.68 6.34
C PHE A 704 -13.76 -4.14 6.25
N ARG A 705 -14.00 -2.92 6.71
CA ARG A 705 -15.32 -2.30 6.76
C ARG A 705 -15.94 -2.13 5.36
N MET A 706 -15.18 -1.61 4.41
CA MET A 706 -15.62 -1.42 3.02
C MET A 706 -15.90 -2.77 2.36
N PHE A 707 -14.98 -3.74 2.47
CA PHE A 707 -15.14 -5.05 1.85
C PHE A 707 -16.24 -5.89 2.49
N LYS A 708 -16.47 -5.76 3.81
CA LYS A 708 -17.67 -6.32 4.47
C LYS A 708 -18.94 -5.79 3.82
N THR A 709 -19.08 -4.48 3.70
CA THR A 709 -20.26 -3.83 3.09
C THR A 709 -20.47 -4.28 1.64
N ILE A 710 -19.40 -4.34 0.85
CA ILE A 710 -19.46 -4.81 -0.54
C ILE A 710 -19.87 -6.28 -0.60
N SER A 711 -19.33 -7.14 0.24
CA SER A 711 -19.65 -8.57 0.29
C SER A 711 -21.11 -8.79 0.68
N GLU A 712 -21.57 -8.13 1.74
CA GLU A 712 -22.97 -8.20 2.19
C GLU A 712 -23.94 -7.70 1.11
N GLY A 713 -23.64 -6.57 0.45
CA GLY A 713 -24.43 -6.03 -0.65
C GLY A 713 -24.53 -6.99 -1.84
N ASN A 714 -23.47 -7.72 -2.12
CA ASN A 714 -23.40 -8.72 -3.18
C ASN A 714 -23.81 -10.13 -2.74
N LYS A 715 -24.24 -10.31 -1.48
CA LYS A 715 -24.61 -11.61 -0.89
C LYS A 715 -23.47 -12.65 -0.98
N LYS A 716 -22.25 -12.19 -0.78
CA LYS A 716 -21.03 -13.04 -0.74
C LYS A 716 -20.55 -13.21 0.70
N PRO A 717 -19.76 -14.25 0.99
CA PRO A 717 -19.14 -14.38 2.29
C PRO A 717 -18.29 -13.16 2.64
N VAL A 718 -18.39 -12.72 3.89
CA VAL A 718 -17.53 -11.68 4.44
C VAL A 718 -16.18 -12.28 4.82
N SER A 719 -15.07 -11.59 4.51
CA SER A 719 -13.74 -12.00 4.96
C SER A 719 -13.71 -12.13 6.50
N PRO A 720 -13.00 -13.12 7.06
CA PRO A 720 -12.74 -13.18 8.50
C PRO A 720 -12.09 -11.93 9.07
N GLY A 721 -11.30 -11.22 8.30
CA GLY A 721 -10.73 -9.91 8.65
C GLY A 721 -9.63 -9.96 9.70
N THR A 722 -8.94 -11.09 9.86
CA THR A 722 -7.88 -11.26 10.87
C THR A 722 -6.51 -10.94 10.31
N LEU A 723 -5.52 -10.69 11.19
CA LEU A 723 -4.19 -10.18 10.84
C LEU A 723 -3.06 -11.19 11.12
N GLY A 724 -3.39 -12.49 11.17
CA GLY A 724 -2.44 -13.54 11.49
C GLY A 724 -2.50 -13.98 12.95
N ILE A 725 -1.48 -14.71 13.41
CA ILE A 725 -1.43 -15.27 14.77
C ILE A 725 -0.33 -14.64 15.62
N LEU A 726 -0.50 -14.77 16.92
CA LEU A 726 0.51 -14.49 17.94
C LEU A 726 0.73 -15.74 18.80
N THR A 727 1.98 -16.17 18.96
CA THR A 727 2.37 -17.32 19.79
C THR A 727 3.59 -16.98 20.64
N ASP A 728 3.86 -17.82 21.65
CA ASP A 728 5.18 -17.91 22.29
C ASP A 728 5.93 -19.12 21.72
N PRO A 729 6.96 -18.94 20.88
CA PRO A 729 7.72 -20.03 20.28
C PRO A 729 8.37 -21.00 21.29
N ASN A 730 8.55 -20.58 22.55
CA ASN A 730 9.13 -21.37 23.61
C ASN A 730 8.09 -22.25 24.33
N HIS A 731 6.80 -22.10 24.01
CA HIS A 731 5.77 -22.93 24.63
C HIS A 731 5.98 -24.41 24.29
N PRO A 732 5.91 -25.34 25.26
CA PRO A 732 6.21 -26.77 25.05
C PRO A 732 5.39 -27.44 23.94
N ILE A 733 4.24 -26.91 23.59
CA ILE A 733 3.38 -27.41 22.52
C ILE A 733 4.08 -27.35 21.14
N PHE A 734 5.08 -26.47 20.97
CA PHE A 734 5.81 -26.29 19.70
C PHE A 734 7.11 -27.09 19.61
N ARG A 735 7.38 -28.04 20.53
CA ARG A 735 8.63 -28.82 20.55
C ARG A 735 8.91 -29.55 19.23
N ASN A 736 7.87 -30.05 18.56
CA ASN A 736 7.98 -30.70 17.26
C ASN A 736 7.37 -29.91 16.11
N PHE A 737 7.21 -28.61 16.33
CA PHE A 737 6.72 -27.64 15.36
C PHE A 737 7.45 -26.30 15.57
N PRO A 738 8.75 -26.23 15.19
CA PRO A 738 9.52 -25.02 15.41
C PRO A 738 8.88 -23.84 14.66
N THR A 739 8.42 -22.85 15.41
CA THR A 739 7.68 -21.70 14.89
C THR A 739 8.25 -20.39 15.40
N GLU A 740 7.89 -19.30 14.77
CA GLU A 740 8.11 -17.92 15.22
C GLU A 740 6.91 -17.43 16.04
N GLU A 741 6.99 -16.21 16.56
CA GLU A 741 5.88 -15.57 17.29
C GLU A 741 4.67 -15.21 16.39
N HIS A 742 4.83 -15.31 15.07
CA HIS A 742 3.89 -14.88 14.06
C HIS A 742 3.56 -16.01 13.06
N THR A 743 2.58 -15.78 12.19
CA THR A 743 2.27 -16.67 11.08
C THR A 743 3.48 -16.83 10.16
N ASN A 744 3.70 -18.06 9.70
CA ASN A 744 4.61 -18.40 8.61
C ASN A 744 3.98 -19.49 7.72
N TRP A 745 4.69 -19.95 6.69
CA TRP A 745 4.15 -20.88 5.70
C TRP A 745 3.70 -22.22 6.26
N GLN A 746 4.31 -22.73 7.34
CA GLN A 746 3.93 -24.00 7.95
C GLN A 746 2.55 -23.97 8.65
N TRP A 747 2.00 -22.78 8.95
CA TRP A 747 0.69 -22.66 9.57
C TRP A 747 -0.50 -22.83 8.62
N PHE A 748 -0.23 -22.88 7.30
CA PHE A 748 -1.27 -22.90 6.28
C PHE A 748 -2.36 -23.96 6.54
N PRO A 749 -2.08 -25.30 6.66
CA PRO A 749 -3.14 -26.29 6.80
C PRO A 749 -3.91 -26.16 8.11
N VAL A 750 -3.23 -25.71 9.18
CA VAL A 750 -3.87 -25.53 10.49
C VAL A 750 -4.84 -24.35 10.46
N ILE A 751 -4.41 -23.21 9.88
CA ILE A 751 -5.26 -22.01 9.79
C ILE A 751 -6.44 -22.26 8.83
N LYS A 752 -6.21 -22.90 7.69
CA LYS A 752 -7.30 -23.22 6.71
C LYS A 752 -8.35 -24.15 7.28
N ALA A 753 -7.97 -25.04 8.20
CA ALA A 753 -8.89 -25.93 8.90
C ALA A 753 -9.46 -25.32 10.19
N SER A 754 -9.31 -24.01 10.42
CA SER A 754 -9.64 -23.38 11.70
C SER A 754 -10.86 -22.46 11.65
N HIS A 755 -11.41 -22.23 12.82
CA HIS A 755 -12.46 -21.26 13.09
C HIS A 755 -12.25 -20.66 14.50
N PRO A 756 -11.27 -19.75 14.68
CA PRO A 756 -10.92 -19.16 15.96
C PRO A 756 -12.11 -18.62 16.71
N MET A 757 -12.15 -18.89 18.01
CA MET A 757 -13.29 -18.58 18.88
C MET A 757 -13.07 -17.28 19.64
N MET A 758 -14.14 -16.49 19.81
CA MET A 758 -14.16 -15.29 20.65
C MET A 758 -14.11 -15.69 22.14
N LEU A 759 -13.05 -15.26 22.81
CA LEU A 759 -12.79 -15.52 24.23
C LEU A 759 -12.96 -14.27 25.09
N ASP A 760 -13.69 -13.27 24.65
CA ASP A 760 -13.90 -12.00 25.35
C ASP A 760 -14.53 -12.18 26.73
N ASN A 761 -15.33 -13.24 26.94
CA ASN A 761 -15.93 -13.59 28.22
C ASN A 761 -14.93 -14.24 29.20
N THR A 762 -13.66 -14.43 28.84
CA THR A 762 -12.60 -14.88 29.76
C THR A 762 -12.02 -13.70 30.55
N GLY A 763 -11.26 -14.02 31.62
CA GLY A 763 -10.55 -12.99 32.38
C GLY A 763 -9.65 -12.13 31.50
N LYS A 764 -9.47 -10.87 31.85
CA LYS A 764 -8.66 -9.91 31.05
C LYS A 764 -7.23 -10.39 30.85
N ASP A 765 -6.65 -11.09 31.82
CA ASP A 765 -5.26 -11.60 31.78
C ASP A 765 -5.15 -12.96 31.09
N TYR A 766 -6.26 -13.57 30.66
CA TYR A 766 -6.23 -14.86 29.97
C TYR A 766 -5.70 -14.67 28.56
N ARG A 767 -4.73 -15.51 28.18
CA ARG A 767 -4.16 -15.52 26.80
C ARG A 767 -4.20 -16.94 26.26
N PRO A 768 -4.70 -17.15 25.04
CA PRO A 768 -4.61 -18.44 24.33
C PRO A 768 -3.13 -18.80 24.07
N ILE A 769 -2.86 -20.09 23.88
CA ILE A 769 -1.53 -20.57 23.43
C ILE A 769 -1.25 -20.08 22.00
N VAL A 770 -2.27 -20.17 21.14
CA VAL A 770 -2.24 -19.55 19.81
C VAL A 770 -3.39 -18.57 19.75
N GLN A 771 -3.06 -17.30 19.76
CA GLN A 771 -4.03 -16.21 19.63
C GLN A 771 -4.08 -15.75 18.18
N VAL A 772 -5.29 -15.58 17.64
CA VAL A 772 -5.47 -14.92 16.35
C VAL A 772 -5.62 -13.43 16.60
N ILE A 773 -4.88 -12.62 15.85
CA ILE A 773 -4.95 -11.16 15.92
C ILE A 773 -6.16 -10.72 15.11
N ASP A 774 -7.14 -10.14 15.78
CA ASP A 774 -8.34 -9.61 15.11
C ASP A 774 -8.06 -8.27 14.44
N ASN A 775 -8.93 -7.85 13.53
CA ASN A 775 -8.79 -6.53 12.91
C ASN A 775 -9.01 -5.41 13.92
N ILE A 776 -8.52 -4.23 13.56
CA ILE A 776 -8.56 -3.02 14.39
C ILE A 776 -9.97 -2.51 14.69
N GLU A 777 -10.97 -2.93 13.91
CA GLU A 777 -12.36 -2.51 14.08
C GLU A 777 -13.08 -3.30 15.17
N ARG A 778 -12.79 -4.61 15.30
CA ARG A 778 -13.46 -5.52 16.25
C ARG A 778 -12.67 -5.71 17.53
N ASN A 779 -11.40 -6.07 17.44
CA ASN A 779 -10.50 -6.35 18.57
C ASN A 779 -11.02 -7.45 19.51
N HIS A 780 -11.57 -8.54 18.98
CA HIS A 780 -11.91 -9.71 19.78
C HIS A 780 -10.65 -10.44 20.26
N LYS A 781 -10.71 -11.03 21.44
CA LYS A 781 -9.74 -12.01 21.89
C LYS A 781 -10.06 -13.35 21.22
N LEU A 782 -9.35 -13.68 20.13
CA LEU A 782 -9.59 -14.87 19.34
C LEU A 782 -8.64 -15.99 19.74
N GLY A 783 -9.17 -17.13 20.18
CA GLY A 783 -8.40 -18.32 20.51
C GLY A 783 -8.43 -19.35 19.40
N LEU A 784 -7.24 -19.78 18.92
CA LEU A 784 -7.09 -20.92 18.03
C LEU A 784 -6.77 -22.19 18.84
N ILE A 785 -5.77 -22.10 19.73
CA ILE A 785 -5.40 -23.17 20.66
C ILE A 785 -5.40 -22.57 22.08
N PHE A 786 -6.14 -23.18 22.99
CA PHE A 786 -6.22 -22.70 24.36
C PHE A 786 -6.54 -23.82 25.35
N GLU A 787 -6.26 -23.61 26.64
CA GLU A 787 -6.34 -24.67 27.63
C GLU A 787 -6.97 -24.22 28.94
N PHE A 788 -7.58 -25.18 29.68
CA PHE A 788 -8.14 -24.98 30.99
C PHE A 788 -7.95 -26.20 31.87
N ALA A 789 -7.84 -25.99 33.18
CA ALA A 789 -8.04 -27.01 34.21
C ALA A 789 -9.53 -27.09 34.59
N ILE A 790 -10.16 -28.24 34.41
CA ILE A 790 -11.55 -28.47 34.78
C ILE A 790 -11.58 -29.55 35.87
N GLY A 791 -11.85 -29.15 37.13
CA GLY A 791 -11.75 -30.05 38.28
C GLY A 791 -10.35 -30.60 38.44
N LYS A 792 -10.20 -31.92 38.28
CA LYS A 792 -8.88 -32.62 38.25
C LYS A 792 -8.36 -32.80 36.80
N GLY A 793 -9.21 -32.63 35.82
CA GLY A 793 -8.92 -32.87 34.43
C GLY A 793 -8.22 -31.71 33.72
N LYS A 794 -7.63 -31.99 32.59
CA LYS A 794 -6.93 -31.00 31.74
C LYS A 794 -7.57 -31.00 30.38
N LEU A 795 -8.05 -29.84 29.98
CA LEU A 795 -8.69 -29.64 28.68
C LEU A 795 -7.81 -28.76 27.79
N LEU A 796 -7.50 -29.26 26.61
CA LEU A 796 -6.97 -28.49 25.50
C LEU A 796 -8.07 -28.35 24.46
N VAL A 797 -8.30 -27.13 23.98
CA VAL A 797 -9.25 -26.84 22.90
C VAL A 797 -8.46 -26.41 21.67
N SER A 798 -8.72 -27.09 20.57
CA SER A 798 -8.26 -26.69 19.24
C SER A 798 -9.45 -26.26 18.41
N MET A 799 -9.46 -25.00 17.98
CA MET A 799 -10.46 -24.48 17.05
C MET A 799 -10.05 -24.75 15.58
N ALA A 800 -9.09 -25.63 15.36
CA ALA A 800 -8.72 -26.21 14.07
C ALA A 800 -8.99 -27.70 14.08
N ASP A 801 -9.48 -28.23 12.96
CA ASP A 801 -9.54 -29.66 12.70
C ASP A 801 -8.11 -30.18 12.42
N LEU A 802 -7.41 -30.59 13.47
CA LEU A 802 -6.02 -31.05 13.37
C LEU A 802 -5.91 -32.39 12.65
N GLU A 803 -6.97 -33.21 12.67
CA GLU A 803 -6.98 -34.51 11.97
C GLU A 803 -6.96 -34.28 10.45
N SER A 804 -7.80 -33.40 9.94
CA SER A 804 -7.83 -33.07 8.50
C SER A 804 -6.53 -32.39 8.05
N ALA A 805 -5.89 -31.57 8.89
CA ALA A 805 -4.61 -30.94 8.61
C ALA A 805 -3.45 -31.95 8.41
N THR A 806 -3.58 -33.19 8.89
CA THR A 806 -2.52 -34.22 8.79
C THR A 806 -2.22 -34.67 7.35
N SER A 807 -3.03 -34.30 6.37
CA SER A 807 -2.73 -34.47 4.95
C SER A 807 -1.47 -33.72 4.51
N TYR A 808 -1.08 -32.68 5.25
CA TYR A 808 0.15 -31.92 5.05
C TYR A 808 1.23 -32.31 6.06
N PRO A 809 2.52 -32.33 5.70
CA PRO A 809 3.63 -32.66 6.62
C PRO A 809 3.62 -31.79 7.88
N GLU A 810 3.48 -30.49 7.73
CA GLU A 810 3.45 -29.50 8.80
C GLU A 810 2.20 -29.63 9.67
N GLY A 811 1.04 -29.89 9.10
CA GLY A 811 -0.18 -30.16 9.88
C GLY A 811 -0.08 -31.42 10.71
N ARG A 812 0.51 -32.49 10.15
CA ARG A 812 0.81 -33.74 10.90
C ARG A 812 1.82 -33.51 12.01
N ALA A 813 2.85 -32.70 11.75
CA ALA A 813 3.85 -32.33 12.76
C ALA A 813 3.22 -31.53 13.91
N PHE A 814 2.35 -30.59 13.59
CA PHE A 814 1.66 -29.81 14.61
C PHE A 814 0.72 -30.69 15.46
N TYR A 815 -0.11 -31.54 14.82
CA TYR A 815 -1.00 -32.45 15.55
C TYR A 815 -0.23 -33.40 16.46
N ARG A 816 0.88 -33.96 15.98
CA ARG A 816 1.80 -34.75 16.80
C ARG A 816 2.33 -33.96 17.98
N SER A 817 2.78 -32.73 17.77
CA SER A 817 3.33 -31.86 18.82
C SER A 817 2.28 -31.55 19.91
N VAL A 818 1.04 -31.33 19.51
CA VAL A 818 -0.11 -31.17 20.42
C VAL A 818 -0.32 -32.43 21.29
N LEU A 819 -0.37 -33.61 20.67
CA LEU A 819 -0.56 -34.89 21.41
C LEU A 819 0.61 -35.16 22.36
N GLU A 820 1.85 -34.95 21.93
CA GLU A 820 3.03 -35.14 22.79
C GLU A 820 3.06 -34.13 23.96
N TYR A 821 2.66 -32.90 23.73
CA TYR A 821 2.47 -31.93 24.81
C TYR A 821 1.45 -32.42 25.82
N MET A 822 0.29 -32.91 25.37
CA MET A 822 -0.80 -33.34 26.23
C MET A 822 -0.49 -34.59 27.07
N VAL A 823 0.42 -35.45 26.65
CA VAL A 823 0.85 -36.62 27.42
C VAL A 823 2.07 -36.32 28.30
N SER A 824 2.69 -35.18 28.14
CA SER A 824 3.84 -34.76 28.93
C SER A 824 3.45 -34.16 30.30
N SER A 825 4.44 -34.01 31.18
CA SER A 825 4.29 -33.23 32.42
C SER A 825 4.08 -31.74 32.21
N ASP A 826 4.48 -31.22 31.07
CA ASP A 826 4.40 -29.79 30.71
C ASP A 826 2.94 -29.35 30.49
N PHE A 827 2.03 -30.29 30.15
CA PHE A 827 0.60 -30.01 30.06
C PHE A 827 0.02 -29.83 31.46
N ALA A 828 0.05 -28.61 31.94
CA ALA A 828 -0.40 -28.20 33.26
C ALA A 828 -1.14 -26.85 33.19
N PRO A 829 -2.38 -26.83 32.67
CA PRO A 829 -3.16 -25.60 32.54
C PRO A 829 -3.25 -24.84 33.88
N LYS A 830 -2.87 -23.56 33.86
CA LYS A 830 -2.87 -22.68 35.02
C LYS A 830 -4.23 -22.07 35.31
N THR A 831 -5.06 -21.90 34.30
CA THR A 831 -6.38 -21.29 34.40
C THR A 831 -7.42 -22.35 34.73
N HIS A 832 -8.04 -22.22 35.92
CA HIS A 832 -9.12 -23.10 36.37
C HIS A 832 -10.48 -22.53 35.96
N ILE A 833 -11.34 -23.41 35.42
CA ILE A 833 -12.72 -23.07 35.06
C ILE A 833 -13.62 -24.23 35.50
N THR A 834 -14.85 -23.93 35.92
CA THR A 834 -15.84 -24.99 36.17
C THR A 834 -16.37 -25.54 34.82
N LEU A 835 -16.89 -26.77 34.84
CA LEU A 835 -17.52 -27.36 33.66
C LEU A 835 -18.69 -26.47 33.17
N GLU A 836 -19.49 -25.98 34.09
CA GLU A 836 -20.62 -25.09 33.77
C GLU A 836 -20.15 -23.77 33.13
N ASP A 837 -19.12 -23.15 33.70
CA ASP A 837 -18.59 -21.89 33.12
C ASP A 837 -17.92 -22.11 31.77
N PHE A 838 -17.25 -23.24 31.57
CA PHE A 838 -16.70 -23.60 30.25
C PHE A 838 -17.82 -23.81 29.22
N GLN A 839 -18.90 -24.51 29.58
CA GLN A 839 -20.07 -24.68 28.72
C GLN A 839 -20.71 -23.32 28.37
N LYS A 840 -20.81 -22.40 29.35
CA LYS A 840 -21.26 -21.03 29.10
C LYS A 840 -20.32 -20.28 28.16
N LEU A 841 -19.00 -20.40 28.35
CA LEU A 841 -18.00 -19.79 27.50
C LEU A 841 -18.20 -20.21 26.03
N MET A 842 -18.49 -21.48 25.78
CA MET A 842 -18.70 -22.06 24.45
C MET A 842 -20.04 -21.69 23.80
N THR A 843 -21.00 -21.15 24.55
CA THR A 843 -22.38 -20.95 24.08
C THR A 843 -22.94 -19.53 24.29
N THR A 844 -22.33 -18.74 25.16
CA THR A 844 -22.85 -17.40 25.49
C THR A 844 -22.36 -16.40 24.44
N PRO A 845 -23.27 -15.72 23.72
CA PRO A 845 -22.89 -14.70 22.77
C PRO A 845 -22.00 -13.64 23.41
N VAL A 846 -20.94 -13.28 22.73
CA VAL A 846 -20.17 -12.09 23.04
C VAL A 846 -21.02 -10.89 22.62
N VAL A 847 -21.22 -9.94 23.51
CA VAL A 847 -21.91 -8.69 23.18
C VAL A 847 -20.97 -7.92 22.24
N GLU A 848 -21.28 -7.98 20.96
CA GLU A 848 -20.56 -7.16 19.99
C GLU A 848 -20.62 -5.71 20.45
N GLY A 849 -19.47 -5.11 20.75
CA GLY A 849 -19.37 -3.67 20.92
C GLY A 849 -19.77 -3.04 19.59
N LYS A 850 -21.03 -2.64 19.48
CA LYS A 850 -21.64 -1.79 18.45
C LYS A 850 -20.97 -1.76 17.04
N ILE A 851 -20.75 -2.93 16.43
CA ILE A 851 -20.40 -3.01 14.99
C ILE A 851 -21.53 -2.39 14.15
N GLY A 852 -22.75 -2.32 14.66
CA GLY A 852 -23.88 -1.69 13.99
C GLY A 852 -23.77 -0.18 13.75
N GLU A 853 -22.88 0.54 14.44
CA GLU A 853 -22.58 1.96 14.15
C GLU A 853 -21.56 2.12 13.02
N LEU A 854 -20.88 1.03 12.64
CA LEU A 854 -19.88 1.02 11.57
C LEU A 854 -20.49 0.94 10.15
N ASN A 855 -21.81 0.80 10.05
CA ASN A 855 -22.53 0.62 8.78
C ASN A 855 -22.77 1.91 7.99
N ASN A 856 -22.28 3.06 8.43
CA ASN A 856 -22.54 4.36 7.79
C ASN A 856 -21.40 4.84 6.86
N ILE A 857 -20.57 3.95 6.34
CA ILE A 857 -19.69 4.33 5.25
C ILE A 857 -20.46 4.14 3.96
N SER A 858 -20.64 5.24 3.22
CA SER A 858 -21.17 5.21 1.88
C SER A 858 -20.38 4.20 1.06
N PRO A 859 -21.00 3.21 0.46
CA PRO A 859 -20.36 2.51 -0.65
C PRO A 859 -20.15 3.54 -1.76
N TYR A 860 -19.05 3.45 -2.46
CA TYR A 860 -18.78 4.24 -3.64
C TYR A 860 -19.98 4.31 -4.58
#